data_0b294ed9b607f14b6b80a4e334231a5b
#
_entry.id   0b294ed9b607f14b6b80a4e334231a5b
#
_cell.length_a   1.000
_cell.length_b   1.000
_cell.length_c   1.000
_cell.angle_alpha   90.00
_cell.angle_beta   90.00
_cell.angle_gamma   90.00
#
_symmetry.space_group_name_H-M   'P 1'
#
loop_
_entity.id
_entity.type
_entity.pdbx_description
1 polymer ?
#
loop_
_entity_poly.entity_id
_entity_poly.type
_entity_poly.pdbx_seq_one_letter_code
_entity_poly.pdbx_strand_id
1 'polypeptide(L)'
;MKPIEYNITPAKGQALLNFQGRRLPQKITLFETKLIEEVRPSKNGQQTIKIDEIELNKDFTNLLIHGDVLSTCAHLKDKDIKVDLVYIDPPFASGANYAKKIYLRNGNKTEFENSNAIGEEVMYGDIWQKEDYLNWLYERLLAIKEVMSETASIYVHLDWHIGHYAKILLDEIFGEENFLNEIIWHYKRWTAKSNRFQIMHDTIYFYSKSERYNFNIVGTELEDYLNERKNKRGWNSNTIQTSSGKKRQLIIYDEELYKQGVKKGRVHPEEWDNIVYSLSSEKIPDDVWNIPFINPVSNERVDYATQKPEALLERIVKASSDQGMIVADFFGGSGVTAKVANDLGRKFITGDIGVNAIQTIRDRLAKSNADFDILKVQDGVRLFRNPAQTQAKIFSLIDGFAPNTDLELNTFWDGGIQSKKGTYVPVKFIGLDKKLTKEQVDFIIQQVISLEDNENIEIQTDTEEWINKIPACKIIYAYKDIDIDQKYVNKAVRLAKKTSIKVELLSLDDLLEEKADLLLGEDTAEISMTKENGKYKVEIKQYFSPYLKTKIDDFNAKRKATAFKKQQEYNPLELSESGLEMLESVQFNTTLQNGLWTSNLNLEDKAGVKSKVKGTYYLDTDNFEIKIRNIAGDELIIISDDLK
;
A
#
# COMPACT_ATOMS: atom_id res chain seq x y z
N MET A 1 14.33 21.10 11.79
CA MET A 1 13.16 21.36 12.66
C MET A 1 13.04 20.22 13.67
N LYS A 2 12.72 20.50 14.95
CA LYS A 2 12.35 19.41 15.86
C LYS A 2 11.06 18.79 15.38
N PRO A 3 10.93 17.45 15.33
CA PRO A 3 9.70 16.80 14.95
C PRO A 3 8.58 17.19 15.92
N ILE A 4 7.42 17.53 15.36
CA ILE A 4 6.22 17.82 16.15
C ILE A 4 5.53 16.48 16.40
N GLU A 5 5.26 16.19 17.67
CA GLU A 5 4.58 14.97 18.10
C GLU A 5 3.14 15.29 18.48
N TYR A 6 2.20 14.50 17.97
CA TYR A 6 0.80 14.59 18.36
C TYR A 6 0.42 13.42 19.25
N ASN A 7 -0.34 13.73 20.31
CA ASN A 7 -0.95 12.70 21.13
C ASN A 7 -2.06 12.01 20.34
N ILE A 8 -2.15 10.68 20.48
CA ILE A 8 -3.25 9.87 19.98
C ILE A 8 -4.05 9.30 21.14
N THR A 9 -5.37 9.24 20.98
CA THR A 9 -6.27 8.80 22.03
C THR A 9 -6.10 7.31 22.31
N PRO A 10 -5.83 6.87 23.56
CA PRO A 10 -5.76 5.46 23.90
C PRO A 10 -7.09 4.74 23.63
N ALA A 11 -6.99 3.48 23.24
CA ALA A 11 -8.17 2.63 23.08
C ALA A 11 -8.87 2.35 24.43
N LYS A 12 -10.19 2.19 24.41
CA LYS A 12 -11.05 1.99 25.59
C LYS A 12 -11.79 0.63 25.60
N GLY A 13 -11.47 -0.28 24.67
CA GLY A 13 -12.13 -1.58 24.58
C GLY A 13 -11.98 -2.43 25.85
N GLN A 14 -12.95 -3.32 26.08
CA GLN A 14 -12.97 -4.21 27.25
C GLN A 14 -12.18 -5.52 27.01
N ALA A 15 -12.23 -6.06 25.79
CA ALA A 15 -11.45 -7.23 25.41
C ALA A 15 -10.07 -6.79 24.90
N LEU A 16 -9.00 -7.29 25.51
CA LEU A 16 -7.63 -6.96 25.15
C LEU A 16 -6.91 -8.18 24.61
N LEU A 17 -6.34 -8.04 23.41
CA LEU A 17 -5.39 -9.01 22.89
C LEU A 17 -4.03 -8.77 23.54
N ASN A 18 -3.61 -9.68 24.43
CA ASN A 18 -2.30 -9.58 25.07
C ASN A 18 -1.31 -10.54 24.41
N PHE A 19 -0.13 -10.03 24.06
CA PHE A 19 0.96 -10.82 23.47
C PHE A 19 2.32 -10.23 23.87
N GLN A 20 3.38 -11.04 23.76
CA GLN A 20 4.72 -10.63 24.13
C GLN A 20 5.18 -9.45 23.24
N GLY A 21 5.76 -8.42 23.84
CA GLY A 21 6.25 -7.24 23.13
C GLY A 21 5.15 -6.27 22.65
N ARG A 22 3.92 -6.39 23.16
CA ARG A 22 2.84 -5.45 22.86
C ARG A 22 3.19 -4.03 23.24
N ARG A 23 2.97 -3.10 22.32
CA ARG A 23 3.19 -1.67 22.52
C ARG A 23 1.86 -0.93 22.54
N LEU A 24 1.78 0.12 23.37
CA LEU A 24 0.64 1.02 23.46
C LEU A 24 1.11 2.44 23.10
N PRO A 25 1.19 2.77 21.82
CA PRO A 25 1.69 4.05 21.36
C PRO A 25 0.73 5.18 21.76
N GLN A 26 1.28 6.33 22.13
CA GLN A 26 0.53 7.52 22.51
C GLN A 26 0.83 8.73 21.64
N LYS A 27 1.79 8.62 20.73
CA LYS A 27 2.26 9.73 19.90
C LYS A 27 2.58 9.27 18.49
N ILE A 28 2.34 10.15 17.55
CA ILE A 28 2.79 10.02 16.15
C ILE A 28 3.66 11.23 15.81
N THR A 29 4.63 11.03 14.93
CA THR A 29 5.60 12.07 14.56
C THR A 29 5.14 12.77 13.28
N LEU A 30 5.10 14.09 13.31
CA LEU A 30 4.90 14.91 12.12
C LEU A 30 6.25 15.18 11.43
N PHE A 31 6.30 14.84 10.16
CA PHE A 31 7.42 15.19 9.29
C PHE A 31 7.00 16.29 8.32
N GLU A 32 7.99 17.04 7.81
CA GLU A 32 7.75 17.98 6.73
C GLU A 32 7.18 17.25 5.51
N THR A 33 6.17 17.83 4.89
CA THR A 33 5.54 17.28 3.69
C THR A 33 5.65 18.30 2.56
N LYS A 34 6.17 17.87 1.41
CA LYS A 34 6.36 18.70 0.23
C LYS A 34 5.37 18.33 -0.86
N LEU A 35 4.81 19.36 -1.51
CA LEU A 35 4.11 19.20 -2.77
C LEU A 35 5.15 18.95 -3.87
N ILE A 36 5.00 17.82 -4.60
CA ILE A 36 5.94 17.42 -5.64
C ILE A 36 5.34 17.45 -7.05
N GLU A 37 4.03 17.34 -7.19
CA GLU A 37 3.36 17.38 -8.48
C GLU A 37 1.90 17.82 -8.32
N GLU A 38 1.43 18.69 -9.23
CA GLU A 38 0.01 18.97 -9.44
C GLU A 38 -0.49 18.27 -10.70
N VAL A 39 -1.48 17.41 -10.56
CA VAL A 39 -2.11 16.69 -11.68
C VAL A 39 -3.46 17.31 -11.95
N ARG A 40 -3.63 17.94 -13.14
CA ARG A 40 -4.84 18.69 -13.52
C ARG A 40 -5.31 18.33 -14.94
N PRO A 41 -5.77 17.10 -15.18
CA PRO A 41 -6.22 16.67 -16.51
C PRO A 41 -7.42 17.47 -17.01
N SER A 42 -8.29 17.92 -16.12
CA SER A 42 -9.50 18.70 -16.45
C SER A 42 -9.18 20.04 -17.09
N LYS A 43 -8.01 20.64 -16.79
CA LYS A 43 -7.57 21.92 -17.37
C LYS A 43 -7.00 21.78 -18.79
N ASN A 44 -6.71 20.57 -19.25
CA ASN A 44 -6.10 20.30 -20.55
C ASN A 44 -7.12 20.15 -21.70
N GLY A 45 -8.35 20.68 -21.55
CA GLY A 45 -9.34 20.78 -22.63
C GLY A 45 -10.24 19.57 -22.82
N GLN A 46 -10.19 18.57 -21.93
CA GLN A 46 -11.20 17.51 -21.88
C GLN A 46 -12.41 18.03 -21.09
N GLN A 47 -13.60 17.95 -21.70
CA GLN A 47 -14.85 18.34 -21.04
C GLN A 47 -15.07 17.40 -19.84
N THR A 48 -14.92 17.93 -18.63
CA THR A 48 -15.43 17.29 -17.42
C THR A 48 -16.96 17.20 -17.54
N ILE A 49 -17.51 16.02 -17.27
CA ILE A 49 -18.94 15.89 -16.98
C ILE A 49 -19.18 16.78 -15.75
N LYS A 50 -19.92 17.87 -15.91
CA LYS A 50 -20.36 18.69 -14.78
C LYS A 50 -21.32 17.84 -13.97
N ILE A 51 -20.81 17.22 -12.92
CA ILE A 51 -21.62 16.75 -11.79
C ILE A 51 -22.08 18.05 -11.12
N ASP A 52 -23.37 18.16 -10.82
CA ASP A 52 -23.95 19.32 -10.16
C ASP A 52 -23.08 19.78 -9.00
N GLU A 53 -22.81 21.09 -8.93
CA GLU A 53 -21.88 21.67 -7.95
C GLU A 53 -22.31 21.30 -6.51
N ILE A 54 -21.56 20.39 -5.91
CA ILE A 54 -21.75 19.96 -4.53
C ILE A 54 -20.99 20.94 -3.64
N GLU A 55 -21.68 21.56 -2.69
CA GLU A 55 -21.07 22.56 -1.81
C GLU A 55 -20.07 21.97 -0.80
N LEU A 56 -20.26 20.70 -0.40
CA LEU A 56 -19.42 20.05 0.59
C LEU A 56 -17.99 19.84 0.08
N ASN A 57 -17.00 20.35 0.82
CA ASN A 57 -15.58 20.28 0.49
C ASN A 57 -15.23 20.81 -0.92
N LYS A 58 -15.94 21.82 -1.42
CA LYS A 58 -15.74 22.38 -2.76
C LYS A 58 -14.30 22.84 -3.01
N ASP A 59 -13.69 23.48 -2.02
CA ASP A 59 -12.31 24.00 -2.13
C ASP A 59 -11.24 22.96 -1.76
N PHE A 60 -11.63 21.74 -1.37
CA PHE A 60 -10.69 20.70 -1.03
C PHE A 60 -10.06 20.09 -2.28
N THR A 61 -8.74 20.10 -2.35
CA THR A 61 -7.95 19.40 -3.38
C THR A 61 -7.71 17.97 -2.96
N ASN A 62 -8.01 17.02 -3.86
CA ASN A 62 -7.72 15.59 -3.60
C ASN A 62 -6.21 15.38 -3.43
N LEU A 63 -5.82 14.43 -2.60
CA LEU A 63 -4.43 14.19 -2.23
C LEU A 63 -4.00 12.75 -2.54
N LEU A 64 -2.83 12.64 -3.16
CA LEU A 64 -2.04 11.42 -3.22
C LEU A 64 -0.77 11.64 -2.38
N ILE A 65 -0.57 10.88 -1.31
CA ILE A 65 0.51 11.10 -0.35
C ILE A 65 1.51 9.95 -0.40
N HIS A 66 2.75 10.25 -0.76
CA HIS A 66 3.85 9.31 -0.69
C HIS A 66 4.45 9.34 0.72
N GLY A 67 4.10 8.37 1.54
CA GLY A 67 4.53 8.28 2.93
C GLY A 67 3.89 7.11 3.68
N ASP A 68 4.38 6.83 4.89
CA ASP A 68 3.77 5.87 5.78
C ASP A 68 2.43 6.40 6.32
N VAL A 69 1.56 5.48 6.73
CA VAL A 69 0.24 5.79 7.32
C VAL A 69 0.35 6.75 8.51
N LEU A 70 1.31 6.52 9.42
CA LEU A 70 1.49 7.35 10.62
C LEU A 70 1.83 8.79 10.24
N SER A 71 2.77 8.97 9.32
CA SER A 71 3.20 10.28 8.82
C SER A 71 2.09 10.99 8.03
N THR A 72 1.34 10.23 7.23
CA THR A 72 0.16 10.72 6.51
C THR A 72 -0.91 11.21 7.48
N CYS A 73 -1.26 10.41 8.50
CA CYS A 73 -2.23 10.81 9.51
C CYS A 73 -1.74 12.02 10.34
N ALA A 74 -0.44 12.11 10.65
CA ALA A 74 0.13 13.28 11.33
C ALA A 74 -0.03 14.55 10.50
N HIS A 75 0.24 14.47 9.17
CA HIS A 75 0.02 15.59 8.23
C HIS A 75 -1.46 16.01 8.18
N LEU A 76 -2.39 15.07 8.05
CA LEU A 76 -3.82 15.38 8.03
C LEU A 76 -4.28 16.02 9.34
N LYS A 77 -3.78 15.54 10.48
CA LYS A 77 -4.08 16.10 11.80
C LYS A 77 -3.52 17.52 11.96
N ASP A 78 -2.31 17.80 11.46
CA ASP A 78 -1.71 19.14 11.43
C ASP A 78 -2.55 20.14 10.59
N LYS A 79 -3.15 19.68 9.51
CA LYS A 79 -4.01 20.47 8.62
C LYS A 79 -5.47 20.49 9.04
N ASP A 80 -5.82 19.86 10.15
CA ASP A 80 -7.21 19.70 10.63
C ASP A 80 -8.16 19.07 9.59
N ILE A 81 -7.62 18.17 8.76
CA ILE A 81 -8.38 17.46 7.73
C ILE A 81 -8.99 16.20 8.35
N LYS A 82 -10.29 16.02 8.18
CA LYS A 82 -11.04 14.84 8.62
C LYS A 82 -11.57 14.09 7.41
N VAL A 83 -11.61 12.75 7.54
CA VAL A 83 -12.10 11.85 6.49
C VAL A 83 -13.41 11.20 6.92
N ASP A 84 -14.34 11.01 5.98
CA ASP A 84 -15.70 10.54 6.26
C ASP A 84 -15.85 9.04 6.05
N LEU A 85 -15.03 8.44 5.21
CA LEU A 85 -14.98 7.00 4.98
C LEU A 85 -13.53 6.57 4.84
N VAL A 86 -13.18 5.49 5.52
CA VAL A 86 -11.88 4.84 5.37
C VAL A 86 -12.07 3.42 4.85
N TYR A 87 -11.35 3.06 3.81
CA TYR A 87 -11.13 1.69 3.41
C TYR A 87 -9.65 1.41 3.44
N ILE A 88 -9.23 0.29 4.01
CA ILE A 88 -7.84 -0.16 4.00
C ILE A 88 -7.73 -1.64 3.68
N ASP A 89 -6.71 -1.96 2.89
CA ASP A 89 -6.30 -3.30 2.49
C ASP A 89 -4.81 -3.48 2.84
N PRO A 90 -4.46 -3.55 4.15
CA PRO A 90 -3.08 -3.64 4.58
C PRO A 90 -2.47 -5.01 4.23
N PRO A 91 -1.14 -5.20 4.30
CA PRO A 91 -0.52 -6.52 4.18
C PRO A 91 -1.19 -7.55 5.11
N PHE A 92 -1.33 -8.82 4.66
CA PHE A 92 -2.09 -9.85 5.40
C PHE A 92 -1.25 -10.74 6.31
N ALA A 93 0.05 -10.45 6.47
CA ALA A 93 1.01 -11.33 7.13
C ALA A 93 1.01 -12.75 6.55
N SER A 94 0.84 -12.87 5.24
CA SER A 94 0.70 -14.13 4.51
C SER A 94 2.01 -14.92 4.37
N GLY A 95 3.14 -14.32 4.73
CA GLY A 95 4.47 -14.90 4.58
C GLY A 95 5.01 -14.84 3.15
N ALA A 96 4.38 -14.08 2.26
CA ALA A 96 4.80 -13.93 0.87
C ALA A 96 5.23 -12.48 0.58
N ASN A 97 6.21 -12.30 -0.30
CA ASN A 97 6.50 -10.99 -0.88
C ASN A 97 5.68 -10.81 -2.16
N TYR A 98 5.00 -9.68 -2.24
CA TYR A 98 4.26 -9.31 -3.45
C TYR A 98 5.16 -8.45 -4.32
N ALA A 99 5.41 -8.91 -5.53
CA ALA A 99 6.37 -8.30 -6.42
C ALA A 99 5.79 -7.99 -7.80
N LYS A 100 6.18 -6.83 -8.35
CA LYS A 100 5.94 -6.47 -9.75
C LYS A 100 7.09 -7.05 -10.59
N LYS A 101 6.76 -7.77 -11.64
CA LYS A 101 7.77 -8.23 -12.61
C LYS A 101 8.23 -7.07 -13.46
N ILE A 102 9.54 -6.92 -13.59
CA ILE A 102 10.17 -5.89 -14.42
C ILE A 102 10.50 -6.50 -15.79
N TYR A 103 9.98 -5.85 -16.83
CA TYR A 103 10.21 -6.25 -18.22
C TYR A 103 10.88 -5.11 -18.98
N LEU A 104 11.96 -5.41 -19.72
CA LEU A 104 12.48 -4.46 -20.69
C LEU A 104 11.45 -4.15 -21.77
N ARG A 105 11.40 -2.92 -22.21
CA ARG A 105 10.51 -2.46 -23.27
C ARG A 105 11.11 -2.79 -24.64
N ASN A 106 10.58 -3.79 -25.33
CA ASN A 106 11.05 -4.20 -26.64
C ASN A 106 9.94 -4.07 -27.68
N GLY A 107 10.24 -3.49 -28.82
CA GLY A 107 9.30 -3.32 -29.92
C GLY A 107 8.89 -4.61 -30.66
N ASN A 108 9.48 -5.76 -30.40
CA ASN A 108 9.26 -7.02 -31.11
C ASN A 108 8.37 -8.00 -30.32
N LYS A 109 7.25 -8.40 -30.92
CA LYS A 109 6.27 -9.32 -30.35
C LYS A 109 6.79 -10.76 -30.13
N THR A 110 7.81 -11.17 -30.85
CA THR A 110 8.24 -12.59 -30.95
C THR A 110 9.20 -13.04 -29.85
N GLU A 111 9.93 -12.14 -29.20
CA GLU A 111 10.86 -12.50 -28.12
C GLU A 111 10.20 -12.53 -26.73
N PHE A 112 9.00 -11.96 -26.59
CA PHE A 112 8.27 -11.87 -25.33
C PHE A 112 7.26 -12.98 -25.06
N GLU A 113 6.95 -13.84 -26.01
CA GLU A 113 6.11 -15.02 -25.76
C GLU A 113 6.72 -16.01 -24.76
N ASN A 114 8.01 -15.88 -24.48
CA ASN A 114 8.73 -16.61 -23.42
C ASN A 114 9.16 -15.71 -22.25
N SER A 115 8.31 -14.82 -21.80
CA SER A 115 8.20 -14.20 -20.46
C SER A 115 9.50 -14.12 -19.62
N ASN A 116 10.50 -13.37 -20.05
CA ASN A 116 11.66 -13.15 -19.20
C ASN A 116 11.58 -11.80 -18.50
N ALA A 117 10.87 -11.75 -17.38
CA ALA A 117 11.07 -10.68 -16.42
C ALA A 117 12.56 -10.66 -16.04
N ILE A 118 13.23 -9.53 -16.17
CA ILE A 118 14.65 -9.36 -15.78
C ILE A 118 14.82 -9.40 -14.26
N GLY A 119 13.73 -9.25 -13.53
CA GLY A 119 13.68 -9.29 -12.08
C GLY A 119 12.28 -9.04 -11.56
N GLU A 120 12.20 -9.01 -10.27
CA GLU A 120 10.99 -8.64 -9.54
C GLU A 120 11.32 -7.44 -8.67
N GLU A 121 10.45 -6.43 -8.69
CA GLU A 121 10.47 -5.35 -7.72
C GLU A 121 9.43 -5.67 -6.65
N VAL A 122 9.87 -5.88 -5.43
CA VAL A 122 8.94 -6.13 -4.33
C VAL A 122 8.15 -4.85 -4.08
N MET A 123 6.84 -4.92 -4.25
CA MET A 123 5.94 -3.79 -4.03
C MET A 123 5.73 -3.58 -2.54
N TYR A 124 5.56 -4.67 -1.80
CA TYR A 124 5.59 -4.68 -0.34
C TYR A 124 5.95 -6.08 0.18
N GLY A 125 6.64 -6.12 1.31
CA GLY A 125 6.94 -7.37 2.03
C GLY A 125 5.80 -7.72 2.97
N ASP A 126 5.39 -8.99 2.96
CA ASP A 126 4.32 -9.50 3.82
C ASP A 126 4.84 -10.63 4.74
N ILE A 127 6.16 -10.65 4.95
CA ILE A 127 6.82 -11.57 5.88
C ILE A 127 6.95 -10.87 7.23
N TRP A 128 6.11 -11.25 8.18
CA TRP A 128 6.05 -10.66 9.50
C TRP A 128 6.08 -11.72 10.57
N GLN A 129 6.74 -11.43 11.69
CA GLN A 129 6.36 -12.07 12.95
C GLN A 129 4.98 -11.54 13.35
N LYS A 130 4.08 -12.44 13.80
CA LYS A 130 2.68 -12.07 14.07
C LYS A 130 2.57 -10.92 15.07
N GLU A 131 3.38 -10.93 16.11
CA GLU A 131 3.39 -9.93 17.17
C GLU A 131 3.84 -8.55 16.66
N ASP A 132 4.83 -8.52 15.78
CA ASP A 132 5.30 -7.28 15.15
C ASP A 132 4.23 -6.70 14.22
N TYR A 133 3.56 -7.56 13.46
CA TYR A 133 2.46 -7.15 12.60
C TYR A 133 1.29 -6.57 13.42
N LEU A 134 0.91 -7.22 14.51
CA LEU A 134 -0.18 -6.75 15.37
C LEU A 134 0.14 -5.39 16.00
N ASN A 135 1.37 -5.17 16.45
CA ASN A 135 1.82 -3.85 16.92
C ASN A 135 1.77 -2.81 15.79
N TRP A 136 2.28 -3.16 14.62
CA TRP A 136 2.32 -2.31 13.44
C TRP A 136 0.91 -1.90 12.99
N LEU A 137 -0.04 -2.85 12.93
CA LEU A 137 -1.42 -2.58 12.55
C LEU A 137 -2.13 -1.73 13.62
N TYR A 138 -1.92 -2.05 14.90
CA TYR A 138 -2.53 -1.35 16.03
C TYR A 138 -2.18 0.15 16.03
N GLU A 139 -0.89 0.48 15.87
CA GLU A 139 -0.41 1.87 15.80
C GLU A 139 -1.09 2.65 14.67
N ARG A 140 -1.24 2.03 13.51
CA ARG A 140 -1.84 2.66 12.32
C ARG A 140 -3.35 2.84 12.45
N LEU A 141 -4.04 1.86 12.99
CA LEU A 141 -5.48 1.97 13.24
C LEU A 141 -5.80 3.08 14.24
N LEU A 142 -4.98 3.25 15.29
CA LEU A 142 -5.11 4.38 16.23
C LEU A 142 -4.94 5.72 15.50
N ALA A 143 -3.89 5.85 14.68
CA ALA A 143 -3.64 7.07 13.93
C ALA A 143 -4.75 7.39 12.92
N ILE A 144 -5.28 6.38 12.24
CA ILE A 144 -6.41 6.52 11.31
C ILE A 144 -7.65 7.02 12.06
N LYS A 145 -7.97 6.44 13.22
CA LYS A 145 -9.12 6.88 14.03
C LYS A 145 -9.07 8.36 14.38
N GLU A 146 -7.87 8.93 14.65
CA GLU A 146 -7.70 10.35 14.98
C GLU A 146 -8.07 11.29 13.83
N VAL A 147 -7.91 10.87 12.58
CA VAL A 147 -8.25 11.68 11.40
C VAL A 147 -9.64 11.42 10.84
N MET A 148 -10.36 10.45 11.35
CA MET A 148 -11.75 10.19 11.00
C MET A 148 -12.67 11.29 11.55
N SER A 149 -13.71 11.68 10.80
CA SER A 149 -14.82 12.52 11.28
C SER A 149 -15.68 11.76 12.30
N GLU A 150 -16.52 12.46 13.06
CA GLU A 150 -17.36 11.80 14.09
C GLU A 150 -18.43 10.87 13.50
N THR A 151 -18.80 11.07 12.24
CA THR A 151 -19.75 10.22 11.53
C THR A 151 -19.09 9.23 10.58
N ALA A 152 -17.77 9.14 10.62
CA ALA A 152 -17.00 8.30 9.71
C ALA A 152 -17.13 6.81 10.00
N SER A 153 -16.95 6.05 8.96
CA SER A 153 -16.86 4.58 9.00
C SER A 153 -15.53 4.09 8.48
N ILE A 154 -15.13 2.89 8.91
CA ILE A 154 -13.92 2.21 8.43
C ILE A 154 -14.25 0.78 8.01
N TYR A 155 -13.68 0.38 6.86
CA TYR A 155 -13.68 -0.98 6.35
C TYR A 155 -12.25 -1.49 6.33
N VAL A 156 -11.98 -2.56 7.09
CA VAL A 156 -10.65 -3.18 7.18
C VAL A 156 -10.70 -4.55 6.50
N HIS A 157 -10.06 -4.64 5.35
CA HIS A 157 -10.04 -5.83 4.52
C HIS A 157 -8.83 -6.69 4.87
N LEU A 158 -9.07 -7.92 5.28
CA LEU A 158 -8.04 -8.88 5.70
C LEU A 158 -8.42 -10.29 5.25
N ASP A 159 -7.45 -11.16 5.22
CA ASP A 159 -7.69 -12.57 5.00
C ASP A 159 -7.66 -13.39 6.33
N TRP A 160 -7.77 -14.69 6.20
CA TRP A 160 -7.83 -15.62 7.32
C TRP A 160 -6.53 -15.72 8.15
N HIS A 161 -5.37 -15.25 7.64
CA HIS A 161 -4.10 -15.33 8.36
C HIS A 161 -4.12 -14.47 9.62
N ILE A 162 -4.67 -13.27 9.53
CA ILE A 162 -4.58 -12.28 10.61
C ILE A 162 -5.94 -11.68 11.02
N GLY A 163 -6.98 -11.81 10.18
CA GLY A 163 -8.27 -11.13 10.37
C GLY A 163 -8.86 -11.30 11.76
N HIS A 164 -8.88 -12.50 12.30
CA HIS A 164 -9.46 -12.79 13.63
C HIS A 164 -8.70 -12.14 14.79
N TYR A 165 -7.38 -11.91 14.68
CA TYR A 165 -6.63 -11.12 15.66
C TYR A 165 -6.90 -9.63 15.50
N ALA A 166 -6.97 -9.17 14.26
CA ALA A 166 -7.28 -7.77 13.95
C ALA A 166 -8.69 -7.38 14.44
N LYS A 167 -9.67 -8.31 14.40
CA LYS A 167 -11.02 -8.07 14.95
C LYS A 167 -10.96 -7.65 16.42
N ILE A 168 -10.15 -8.33 17.24
CA ILE A 168 -10.01 -8.00 18.67
C ILE A 168 -9.34 -6.62 18.85
N LEU A 169 -8.34 -6.28 18.00
CA LEU A 169 -7.73 -4.95 18.03
C LEU A 169 -8.73 -3.86 17.61
N LEU A 170 -9.59 -4.13 16.65
CA LEU A 170 -10.64 -3.21 16.21
C LEU A 170 -11.69 -2.98 17.29
N ASP A 171 -12.12 -4.02 18.01
CA ASP A 171 -13.01 -3.91 19.16
C ASP A 171 -12.39 -3.02 20.25
N GLU A 172 -11.12 -3.21 20.54
CA GLU A 172 -10.41 -2.38 21.51
C GLU A 172 -10.33 -0.90 21.08
N ILE A 173 -10.05 -0.66 19.79
CA ILE A 173 -9.83 0.70 19.26
C ILE A 173 -11.14 1.43 19.07
N PHE A 174 -12.11 0.82 18.41
CA PHE A 174 -13.36 1.46 18.00
C PHE A 174 -14.49 1.26 19.01
N GLY A 175 -14.43 0.20 19.82
CA GLY A 175 -15.50 -0.28 20.69
C GLY A 175 -16.30 -1.40 20.02
N GLU A 176 -16.64 -2.45 20.78
CA GLU A 176 -17.45 -3.55 20.28
C GLU A 176 -18.85 -3.08 19.86
N GLU A 177 -19.38 -2.05 20.54
CA GLU A 177 -20.66 -1.42 20.25
C GLU A 177 -20.72 -0.71 18.89
N ASN A 178 -19.56 -0.36 18.32
CA ASN A 178 -19.45 0.29 17.02
C ASN A 178 -19.13 -0.71 15.88
N PHE A 179 -19.08 -2.01 16.20
CA PHE A 179 -18.99 -3.06 15.19
C PHE A 179 -20.32 -3.20 14.44
N LEU A 180 -20.28 -3.07 13.12
CA LEU A 180 -21.48 -3.09 12.28
C LEU A 180 -21.64 -4.43 11.56
N ASN A 181 -20.62 -4.89 10.82
CA ASN A 181 -20.67 -6.15 10.11
C ASN A 181 -19.28 -6.80 9.97
N GLU A 182 -19.28 -8.12 9.96
CA GLU A 182 -18.26 -8.95 9.36
C GLU A 182 -18.72 -9.33 7.94
N ILE A 183 -18.14 -8.69 6.93
CA ILE A 183 -18.51 -8.89 5.53
C ILE A 183 -17.61 -9.97 4.95
N ILE A 184 -18.22 -10.99 4.37
CA ILE A 184 -17.52 -12.05 3.65
C ILE A 184 -17.55 -11.73 2.16
N TRP A 185 -16.42 -11.29 1.62
CA TRP A 185 -16.28 -11.17 0.18
C TRP A 185 -15.91 -12.51 -0.42
N HIS A 186 -16.91 -13.18 -1.02
CA HIS A 186 -16.75 -14.48 -1.67
C HIS A 186 -16.45 -14.31 -3.15
N TYR A 187 -15.43 -15.05 -3.63
CA TYR A 187 -15.01 -15.07 -5.03
C TYR A 187 -14.57 -16.47 -5.45
N LYS A 188 -14.71 -16.78 -6.76
CA LYS A 188 -14.29 -18.08 -7.29
C LYS A 188 -12.93 -17.97 -7.96
N ARG A 189 -12.01 -18.86 -7.61
CA ARG A 189 -10.71 -19.05 -8.28
C ARG A 189 -10.64 -20.45 -8.91
N TRP A 190 -9.74 -20.64 -9.86
CA TRP A 190 -9.41 -21.97 -10.35
C TRP A 190 -8.87 -22.82 -9.21
N THR A 191 -9.44 -24.01 -9.05
CA THR A 191 -9.07 -24.91 -7.95
C THR A 191 -7.92 -25.81 -8.37
N ALA A 192 -6.90 -25.93 -7.52
CA ALA A 192 -5.87 -26.95 -7.61
C ALA A 192 -6.25 -28.14 -6.70
N LYS A 193 -5.65 -29.31 -6.92
CA LYS A 193 -5.79 -30.42 -5.97
C LYS A 193 -5.31 -29.98 -4.59
N SER A 194 -6.11 -30.16 -3.57
CA SER A 194 -5.84 -29.79 -2.19
C SER A 194 -6.32 -30.88 -1.25
N ASN A 195 -5.65 -31.03 -0.11
CA ASN A 195 -6.05 -31.90 0.99
C ASN A 195 -6.95 -31.20 2.03
N ARG A 196 -7.39 -29.96 1.73
CA ARG A 196 -8.28 -29.15 2.57
C ARG A 196 -9.27 -28.38 1.69
N PHE A 197 -10.29 -27.80 2.30
CA PHE A 197 -11.23 -26.93 1.59
C PHE A 197 -10.51 -25.73 0.98
N GLN A 198 -10.95 -25.34 -0.23
CA GLN A 198 -10.40 -24.17 -0.93
C GLN A 198 -10.85 -22.88 -0.23
N ILE A 199 -9.91 -21.97 -0.01
CA ILE A 199 -10.19 -20.64 0.53
C ILE A 199 -10.64 -19.76 -0.63
N MET A 200 -11.90 -19.31 -0.58
CA MET A 200 -12.57 -18.56 -1.65
C MET A 200 -13.20 -17.26 -1.13
N HIS A 201 -12.67 -16.71 -0.03
CA HIS A 201 -13.15 -15.47 0.54
C HIS A 201 -12.07 -14.72 1.29
N ASP A 202 -12.26 -13.42 1.40
CA ASP A 202 -11.60 -12.55 2.35
C ASP A 202 -12.68 -11.94 3.27
N THR A 203 -12.25 -11.39 4.40
CA THR A 203 -13.12 -10.79 5.41
C THR A 203 -12.91 -9.28 5.44
N ILE A 204 -14.00 -8.52 5.50
CA ILE A 204 -13.96 -7.06 5.63
C ILE A 204 -14.70 -6.69 6.92
N TYR A 205 -13.99 -6.16 7.90
CA TYR A 205 -14.58 -5.67 9.15
C TYR A 205 -15.08 -4.25 8.99
N PHE A 206 -16.35 -4.04 9.24
CA PHE A 206 -17.03 -2.76 9.14
C PHE A 206 -17.32 -2.18 10.51
N TYR A 207 -16.73 -1.03 10.81
CA TYR A 207 -16.92 -0.27 12.05
C TYR A 207 -17.32 1.17 11.76
N SER A 208 -18.10 1.74 12.66
CA SER A 208 -18.28 3.18 12.77
C SER A 208 -17.29 3.77 13.78
N LYS A 209 -17.01 5.08 13.68
CA LYS A 209 -16.23 5.79 14.70
C LYS A 209 -17.07 6.06 15.97
N SER A 210 -18.36 6.27 15.79
CA SER A 210 -19.33 6.55 16.88
C SER A 210 -20.69 5.94 16.55
N GLU A 211 -21.66 6.11 17.44
CA GLU A 211 -23.06 5.69 17.21
C GLU A 211 -23.71 6.36 16.00
N ARG A 212 -23.18 7.51 15.55
CA ARG A 212 -23.68 8.23 14.38
C ARG A 212 -22.76 7.95 13.19
N TYR A 213 -23.29 7.35 12.16
CA TYR A 213 -22.53 7.05 10.95
C TYR A 213 -23.41 7.17 9.71
N ASN A 214 -22.77 7.39 8.57
CA ASN A 214 -23.45 7.43 7.29
C ASN A 214 -23.64 6.02 6.75
N PHE A 215 -24.89 5.67 6.46
CA PHE A 215 -25.19 4.41 5.78
C PHE A 215 -26.34 4.59 4.80
N ASN A 216 -26.03 4.43 3.52
CA ASN A 216 -26.99 4.46 2.43
C ASN A 216 -27.38 3.03 2.03
N ILE A 217 -28.65 2.81 1.79
CA ILE A 217 -29.11 1.52 1.29
C ILE A 217 -28.64 1.37 -0.17
N VAL A 218 -27.65 0.51 -0.39
CA VAL A 218 -27.18 0.14 -1.73
C VAL A 218 -27.90 -1.13 -2.14
N GLY A 219 -28.91 -1.00 -2.98
CA GLY A 219 -29.66 -2.14 -3.47
C GLY A 219 -28.85 -3.02 -4.44
N THR A 220 -29.04 -4.33 -4.37
CA THR A 220 -28.66 -5.25 -5.43
C THR A 220 -29.85 -5.44 -6.35
N GLU A 221 -29.59 -5.64 -7.66
CA GLU A 221 -30.66 -5.88 -8.63
C GLU A 221 -31.50 -7.10 -8.19
N LEU A 222 -32.81 -6.90 -8.16
CA LEU A 222 -33.77 -7.92 -7.76
C LEU A 222 -33.72 -9.16 -8.66
N GLU A 223 -33.25 -9.00 -9.88
CA GLU A 223 -33.13 -10.06 -10.87
C GLU A 223 -32.18 -11.19 -10.45
N ASP A 224 -31.07 -10.86 -9.81
CA ASP A 224 -30.14 -11.87 -9.27
C ASP A 224 -30.77 -12.65 -8.11
N TYR A 225 -31.49 -11.97 -7.23
CA TYR A 225 -32.21 -12.61 -6.12
C TYR A 225 -33.35 -13.51 -6.57
N LEU A 226 -34.10 -13.10 -7.59
CA LEU A 226 -35.19 -13.88 -8.18
C LEU A 226 -34.68 -15.08 -8.97
N ASN A 227 -33.53 -14.95 -9.62
CA ASN A 227 -32.85 -16.03 -10.35
C ASN A 227 -32.30 -17.09 -9.41
N GLU A 228 -31.72 -16.71 -8.29
CA GLU A 228 -31.22 -17.63 -7.25
C GLU A 228 -32.35 -18.48 -6.64
N ARG A 229 -33.54 -17.91 -6.44
CA ARG A 229 -34.69 -18.63 -5.87
C ARG A 229 -35.49 -19.45 -6.87
N LYS A 230 -35.14 -19.42 -8.17
CA LYS A 230 -35.89 -20.10 -9.25
C LYS A 230 -37.39 -19.78 -9.27
N ASN A 231 -37.81 -18.73 -8.62
CA ASN A 231 -39.22 -18.32 -8.54
C ASN A 231 -39.52 -17.29 -9.62
N LYS A 232 -39.79 -17.74 -10.81
CA LYS A 232 -40.32 -16.92 -11.92
C LYS A 232 -41.77 -16.45 -11.68
N ARG A 233 -42.13 -16.21 -10.41
CA ARG A 233 -43.50 -15.81 -10.07
C ARG A 233 -43.55 -14.34 -9.87
N GLY A 234 -43.69 -13.37 -10.19
CA GLY A 234 -43.73 -11.94 -9.79
C GLY A 234 -44.32 -11.63 -8.43
N TRP A 235 -44.54 -12.62 -7.57
CA TRP A 235 -45.10 -12.46 -6.24
C TRP A 235 -44.64 -13.53 -5.25
N ASN A 236 -44.72 -13.20 -3.94
CA ASN A 236 -44.48 -14.15 -2.85
C ASN A 236 -45.53 -13.94 -1.73
N SER A 237 -45.67 -14.96 -0.90
CA SER A 237 -46.58 -14.94 0.25
C SER A 237 -45.82 -14.90 1.57
N ASN A 238 -46.30 -14.12 2.51
CA ASN A 238 -45.78 -14.04 3.87
C ASN A 238 -46.95 -14.06 4.89
N THR A 239 -46.65 -14.47 6.12
CA THR A 239 -47.58 -14.36 7.25
C THR A 239 -46.98 -13.43 8.27
N ILE A 240 -47.57 -12.32 8.53
CA ILE A 240 -47.13 -11.34 9.52
C ILE A 240 -47.94 -11.47 10.82
N GLN A 241 -47.24 -11.32 11.95
CA GLN A 241 -47.90 -11.23 13.26
C GLN A 241 -48.25 -9.77 13.50
N THR A 242 -49.55 -9.50 13.77
CA THR A 242 -50.04 -8.17 14.13
C THR A 242 -50.66 -8.21 15.52
N SER A 243 -50.97 -7.05 16.07
CA SER A 243 -51.70 -6.94 17.35
C SER A 243 -53.09 -7.60 17.33
N SER A 244 -53.67 -7.76 16.14
CA SER A 244 -54.97 -8.40 15.91
C SER A 244 -54.87 -9.88 15.47
N GLY A 245 -53.67 -10.48 15.49
CA GLY A 245 -53.44 -11.87 15.10
C GLY A 245 -52.55 -12.05 13.87
N LYS A 246 -52.52 -13.26 13.33
CA LYS A 246 -51.79 -13.57 12.12
C LYS A 246 -52.56 -13.10 10.89
N LYS A 247 -51.87 -12.34 10.01
CA LYS A 247 -52.43 -11.92 8.72
C LYS A 247 -51.61 -12.47 7.59
N ARG A 248 -52.26 -12.93 6.52
CA ARG A 248 -51.61 -13.40 5.27
C ARG A 248 -51.37 -12.19 4.37
N GLN A 249 -50.09 -12.02 3.98
CA GLN A 249 -49.66 -10.91 3.14
C GLN A 249 -49.17 -11.45 1.78
N LEU A 250 -49.59 -10.83 0.69
CA LEU A 250 -49.06 -11.04 -0.64
C LEU A 250 -48.13 -9.87 -0.99
N ILE A 251 -46.92 -10.17 -1.37
CA ILE A 251 -45.91 -9.18 -1.81
C ILE A 251 -45.72 -9.33 -3.31
N ILE A 252 -46.01 -8.27 -4.06
CA ILE A 252 -45.89 -8.21 -5.50
C ILE A 252 -44.61 -7.49 -5.85
N TYR A 253 -43.72 -8.17 -6.58
CA TYR A 253 -42.43 -7.67 -7.05
C TYR A 253 -42.45 -7.28 -8.52
N ASP A 254 -43.25 -7.99 -9.32
CA ASP A 254 -43.45 -7.75 -10.73
C ASP A 254 -44.94 -7.75 -11.03
N GLU A 255 -45.44 -6.58 -11.38
CA GLU A 255 -46.87 -6.35 -11.57
C GLU A 255 -47.41 -7.07 -12.79
N GLU A 256 -46.61 -7.18 -13.86
CA GLU A 256 -47.01 -7.86 -15.12
C GLU A 256 -47.11 -9.38 -14.91
N LEU A 257 -46.10 -9.98 -14.27
CA LEU A 257 -46.12 -11.41 -13.93
C LEU A 257 -47.24 -11.73 -12.94
N TYR A 258 -47.50 -10.83 -11.97
CA TYR A 258 -48.62 -10.98 -11.05
C TYR A 258 -49.97 -10.95 -11.78
N LYS A 259 -50.20 -9.96 -12.65
CA LYS A 259 -51.43 -9.89 -13.48
C LYS A 259 -51.61 -11.14 -14.34
N GLN A 260 -50.55 -11.65 -14.91
CA GLN A 260 -50.58 -12.92 -15.63
C GLN A 260 -50.91 -14.11 -14.73
N GLY A 261 -50.39 -14.09 -13.48
CA GLY A 261 -50.68 -15.09 -12.45
C GLY A 261 -52.16 -15.12 -12.06
N VAL A 262 -52.75 -13.95 -11.83
CA VAL A 262 -54.19 -13.78 -11.55
C VAL A 262 -55.01 -14.30 -12.73
N LYS A 263 -54.67 -13.88 -13.96
CA LYS A 263 -55.37 -14.31 -15.17
C LYS A 263 -55.33 -15.82 -15.41
N LYS A 264 -54.24 -16.47 -14.96
CA LYS A 264 -54.05 -17.94 -15.07
C LYS A 264 -54.58 -18.69 -13.81
N GLY A 265 -55.25 -18.04 -12.90
CA GLY A 265 -55.76 -18.65 -11.64
C GLY A 265 -54.68 -19.23 -10.74
N ARG A 266 -53.46 -18.68 -10.82
CA ARG A 266 -52.29 -19.12 -9.98
C ARG A 266 -52.18 -18.36 -8.69
N VAL A 267 -52.83 -17.21 -8.56
CA VAL A 267 -52.93 -16.39 -7.40
C VAL A 267 -54.34 -15.75 -7.34
N HIS A 268 -54.94 -15.79 -6.17
CA HIS A 268 -56.29 -15.31 -5.90
C HIS A 268 -56.19 -14.13 -4.93
N PRO A 269 -56.26 -12.88 -5.42
CA PRO A 269 -56.11 -11.68 -4.59
C PRO A 269 -57.01 -11.66 -3.37
N GLU A 270 -58.22 -12.19 -3.50
CA GLU A 270 -59.29 -12.27 -2.49
C GLU A 270 -58.92 -13.16 -1.28
N GLU A 271 -57.90 -14.02 -1.42
CA GLU A 271 -57.47 -14.90 -0.33
C GLU A 271 -56.46 -14.25 0.62
N TRP A 272 -56.04 -13.00 0.36
CA TRP A 272 -54.98 -12.30 1.11
C TRP A 272 -55.54 -11.15 1.94
N ASP A 273 -55.11 -11.10 3.21
CA ASP A 273 -55.52 -10.04 4.14
C ASP A 273 -54.89 -8.69 3.81
N ASN A 274 -53.72 -8.72 3.15
CA ASN A 274 -52.98 -7.54 2.76
C ASN A 274 -52.17 -7.80 1.46
N ILE A 275 -52.20 -6.84 0.55
CA ILE A 275 -51.43 -6.87 -0.70
C ILE A 275 -50.47 -5.68 -0.68
N VAL A 276 -49.16 -5.95 -0.77
CA VAL A 276 -48.10 -4.93 -0.77
C VAL A 276 -47.35 -5.01 -2.10
N TYR A 277 -47.27 -3.88 -2.78
CA TYR A 277 -46.42 -3.74 -3.96
C TYR A 277 -45.04 -3.33 -3.48
N SER A 278 -44.06 -4.25 -3.58
CA SER A 278 -42.67 -3.97 -3.34
C SER A 278 -42.03 -3.65 -4.68
N LEU A 279 -42.22 -2.43 -5.15
CA LEU A 279 -41.68 -1.94 -6.42
C LEU A 279 -40.18 -1.53 -6.30
N SER A 280 -39.54 -1.76 -5.17
CA SER A 280 -38.11 -1.55 -5.08
C SER A 280 -37.39 -2.65 -5.86
N SER A 281 -36.85 -2.28 -6.99
CA SER A 281 -35.95 -3.13 -7.79
C SER A 281 -34.67 -3.53 -7.03
N GLU A 282 -34.56 -3.18 -5.77
CA GLU A 282 -33.35 -3.28 -4.99
C GLU A 282 -33.59 -4.01 -3.67
N LYS A 283 -32.80 -5.04 -3.43
CA LYS A 283 -32.69 -5.73 -2.14
C LYS A 283 -31.48 -5.19 -1.41
N ILE A 284 -31.61 -4.90 -0.11
CA ILE A 284 -30.44 -4.65 0.75
C ILE A 284 -29.57 -5.90 0.70
N PRO A 285 -28.29 -5.79 0.29
CA PRO A 285 -27.40 -6.93 0.29
C PRO A 285 -27.19 -7.45 1.72
N ASP A 286 -27.03 -8.76 1.83
CA ASP A 286 -26.52 -9.38 3.05
C ASP A 286 -25.01 -9.13 3.18
N ASP A 287 -24.40 -9.64 4.24
CA ASP A 287 -22.96 -9.51 4.53
C ASP A 287 -22.10 -10.55 3.82
N VAL A 288 -22.69 -11.40 2.95
CA VAL A 288 -21.96 -12.30 2.07
C VAL A 288 -22.01 -11.78 0.63
N TRP A 289 -20.92 -11.17 0.20
CA TRP A 289 -20.86 -10.50 -1.11
C TRP A 289 -20.23 -11.39 -2.17
N ASN A 290 -21.03 -11.80 -3.15
CA ASN A 290 -20.57 -12.54 -4.31
C ASN A 290 -20.13 -11.57 -5.41
N ILE A 291 -18.91 -11.03 -5.31
CA ILE A 291 -18.32 -10.14 -6.30
C ILE A 291 -17.16 -10.87 -6.98
N PRO A 292 -17.17 -11.02 -8.31
CA PRO A 292 -16.12 -11.73 -9.02
C PRO A 292 -14.74 -11.09 -8.82
N PHE A 293 -13.71 -11.93 -8.81
CA PHE A 293 -12.33 -11.49 -8.92
C PHE A 293 -12.06 -10.87 -10.31
N ILE A 294 -11.14 -9.91 -10.39
CA ILE A 294 -10.82 -9.25 -11.64
C ILE A 294 -10.28 -10.25 -12.66
N ASN A 295 -10.91 -10.31 -13.82
CA ASN A 295 -10.42 -11.13 -14.92
C ASN A 295 -9.05 -10.63 -15.39
N PRO A 296 -8.05 -11.52 -15.64
CA PRO A 296 -6.74 -11.12 -16.13
C PRO A 296 -6.73 -10.29 -17.42
N VAL A 297 -7.77 -10.37 -18.23
CA VAL A 297 -7.92 -9.61 -19.48
C VAL A 297 -8.86 -8.39 -19.36
N SER A 298 -9.31 -8.05 -18.15
CA SER A 298 -10.18 -6.89 -17.90
C SER A 298 -9.45 -5.59 -18.14
N ASN A 299 -10.13 -4.61 -18.76
CA ASN A 299 -9.63 -3.23 -18.92
C ASN A 299 -9.43 -2.49 -17.58
N GLU A 300 -10.09 -2.96 -16.53
CA GLU A 300 -9.96 -2.45 -15.16
C GLU A 300 -8.58 -2.73 -14.58
N ARG A 301 -7.87 -3.73 -15.09
CA ARG A 301 -6.61 -4.21 -14.53
C ARG A 301 -5.47 -3.23 -14.80
N VAL A 302 -4.72 -2.90 -13.73
CA VAL A 302 -3.49 -2.11 -13.79
C VAL A 302 -2.34 -2.93 -13.19
N ASP A 303 -1.74 -3.82 -13.82
CA ASP A 303 -0.54 -4.63 -13.43
C ASP A 303 -0.08 -4.56 -11.95
N TYR A 304 -1.04 -4.42 -11.02
CA TYR A 304 -0.84 -4.43 -9.58
C TYR A 304 -1.36 -5.76 -9.01
N ALA A 305 -0.50 -6.51 -8.32
CA ALA A 305 -0.75 -7.93 -8.01
C ALA A 305 -2.00 -8.18 -7.16
N THR A 306 -2.33 -7.26 -6.25
CA THR A 306 -3.42 -7.40 -5.26
C THR A 306 -4.60 -6.46 -5.52
N GLN A 307 -4.75 -5.98 -6.76
CA GLN A 307 -5.83 -5.08 -7.12
C GLN A 307 -7.19 -5.68 -6.77
N LYS A 308 -8.03 -4.91 -6.06
CA LYS A 308 -9.43 -5.25 -5.76
C LYS A 308 -10.36 -4.80 -6.90
N PRO A 309 -11.52 -5.46 -7.09
CA PRO A 309 -12.51 -5.06 -8.11
C PRO A 309 -13.13 -3.69 -7.79
N GLU A 310 -13.37 -2.87 -8.83
CA GLU A 310 -14.07 -1.59 -8.68
C GLU A 310 -15.46 -1.79 -8.07
N ALA A 311 -16.19 -2.83 -8.48
CA ALA A 311 -17.52 -3.16 -7.95
C ALA A 311 -17.55 -3.38 -6.41
N LEU A 312 -16.45 -3.88 -5.81
CA LEU A 312 -16.34 -4.02 -4.37
C LEU A 312 -16.27 -2.65 -3.70
N LEU A 313 -15.41 -1.77 -4.22
CA LEU A 313 -15.21 -0.43 -3.67
C LEU A 313 -16.43 0.48 -3.95
N GLU A 314 -17.07 0.34 -5.11
CA GLU A 314 -18.33 1.05 -5.41
C GLU A 314 -19.41 0.77 -4.37
N ARG A 315 -19.58 -0.49 -3.98
CA ARG A 315 -20.54 -0.87 -2.95
C ARG A 315 -20.23 -0.20 -1.62
N ILE A 316 -18.97 -0.26 -1.18
CA ILE A 316 -18.50 0.35 0.07
C ILE A 316 -18.68 1.88 0.04
N VAL A 317 -18.20 2.54 -1.02
CA VAL A 317 -18.24 3.99 -1.15
C VAL A 317 -19.68 4.51 -1.21
N LYS A 318 -20.56 3.83 -1.97
CA LYS A 318 -21.99 4.19 -2.05
C LYS A 318 -22.70 3.98 -0.72
N ALA A 319 -22.38 2.90 0.01
CA ALA A 319 -23.03 2.58 1.28
C ALA A 319 -22.67 3.56 2.39
N SER A 320 -21.42 4.01 2.48
CA SER A 320 -20.92 4.72 3.66
C SER A 320 -20.37 6.11 3.38
N SER A 321 -20.76 6.71 2.26
CA SER A 321 -20.45 8.12 1.97
C SER A 321 -21.45 8.75 1.02
N ASP A 322 -21.52 10.08 1.05
CA ASP A 322 -22.28 10.90 0.13
C ASP A 322 -21.34 11.70 -0.79
N GLN A 323 -21.91 12.30 -1.85
CA GLN A 323 -21.15 13.16 -2.75
C GLN A 323 -20.48 14.32 -2.00
N GLY A 324 -19.25 14.64 -2.37
CA GLY A 324 -18.44 15.67 -1.72
C GLY A 324 -17.76 15.23 -0.42
N MET A 325 -18.13 14.12 0.20
CA MET A 325 -17.42 13.54 1.36
C MET A 325 -16.02 13.05 0.98
N ILE A 326 -15.12 13.01 1.96
CA ILE A 326 -13.72 12.59 1.79
C ILE A 326 -13.60 11.11 2.09
N VAL A 327 -13.22 10.34 1.06
CA VAL A 327 -12.91 8.90 1.16
C VAL A 327 -11.40 8.73 1.25
N ALA A 328 -10.92 7.99 2.25
CA ALA A 328 -9.50 7.77 2.46
C ALA A 328 -9.11 6.30 2.30
N ASP A 329 -7.91 6.10 1.70
CA ASP A 329 -7.23 4.80 1.61
C ASP A 329 -5.74 5.00 1.87
N PHE A 330 -5.28 4.55 3.03
CA PHE A 330 -3.89 4.73 3.47
C PHE A 330 -2.95 3.59 3.02
N PHE A 331 -3.49 2.61 2.30
CA PHE A 331 -2.78 1.50 1.65
C PHE A 331 -3.22 1.44 0.19
N GLY A 332 -3.06 2.56 -0.51
CA GLY A 332 -3.67 2.84 -1.80
C GLY A 332 -3.40 1.82 -2.90
N GLY A 333 -2.24 1.17 -2.88
CA GLY A 333 -1.87 0.07 -3.76
C GLY A 333 -2.10 0.36 -5.24
N SER A 334 -3.19 -0.18 -5.80
CA SER A 334 -3.57 0.03 -7.19
C SER A 334 -4.37 1.33 -7.44
N GLY A 335 -4.79 2.06 -6.39
CA GLY A 335 -5.57 3.30 -6.48
C GLY A 335 -7.06 3.10 -6.81
N VAL A 336 -7.59 1.90 -6.65
CA VAL A 336 -8.98 1.62 -7.01
C VAL A 336 -9.96 2.40 -6.13
N THR A 337 -9.70 2.53 -4.84
CA THR A 337 -10.53 3.27 -3.89
C THR A 337 -10.67 4.74 -4.29
N ALA A 338 -9.55 5.40 -4.56
CA ALA A 338 -9.52 6.81 -4.96
C ALA A 338 -10.19 7.02 -6.33
N LYS A 339 -9.97 6.12 -7.30
CA LYS A 339 -10.66 6.18 -8.59
C LYS A 339 -12.17 6.10 -8.42
N VAL A 340 -12.66 5.11 -7.67
CA VAL A 340 -14.09 4.92 -7.43
C VAL A 340 -14.69 6.12 -6.69
N ALA A 341 -13.99 6.66 -5.69
CA ALA A 341 -14.42 7.86 -4.99
C ALA A 341 -14.58 9.04 -5.96
N ASN A 342 -13.58 9.28 -6.81
CA ASN A 342 -13.63 10.32 -7.84
C ASN A 342 -14.79 10.13 -8.82
N ASP A 343 -14.98 8.92 -9.35
CA ASP A 343 -16.02 8.62 -10.34
C ASP A 343 -17.44 8.79 -9.75
N LEU A 344 -17.58 8.61 -8.45
CA LEU A 344 -18.84 8.78 -7.72
C LEU A 344 -19.02 10.22 -7.15
N GLY A 345 -18.14 11.17 -7.48
CA GLY A 345 -18.24 12.56 -7.03
C GLY A 345 -17.87 12.77 -5.56
N ARG A 346 -17.07 11.86 -4.99
CA ARG A 346 -16.46 12.03 -3.67
C ARG A 346 -15.11 12.69 -3.83
N LYS A 347 -14.63 13.31 -2.75
CA LYS A 347 -13.23 13.69 -2.60
C LYS A 347 -12.44 12.49 -2.13
N PHE A 348 -11.12 12.50 -2.36
CA PHE A 348 -10.28 11.40 -1.89
C PHE A 348 -8.96 11.86 -1.30
N ILE A 349 -8.46 11.06 -0.36
CA ILE A 349 -7.10 11.06 0.14
C ILE A 349 -6.60 9.63 0.00
N THR A 350 -5.53 9.43 -0.76
CA THR A 350 -4.93 8.11 -0.84
C THR A 350 -3.43 8.20 -0.59
N GLY A 351 -2.89 7.23 0.10
CA GLY A 351 -1.48 7.20 0.46
C GLY A 351 -0.89 5.81 0.30
N ASP A 352 0.40 5.76 0.01
CA ASP A 352 1.18 4.53 -0.01
C ASP A 352 2.65 4.84 0.26
N ILE A 353 3.36 3.86 0.82
CA ILE A 353 4.80 3.95 1.05
C ILE A 353 5.60 3.54 -0.20
N GLY A 354 5.01 2.74 -1.07
CA GLY A 354 5.66 2.17 -2.25
C GLY A 354 5.65 3.11 -3.44
N VAL A 355 6.81 3.45 -4.00
CA VAL A 355 6.93 4.28 -5.22
C VAL A 355 6.10 3.71 -6.37
N ASN A 356 6.12 2.39 -6.57
CA ASN A 356 5.34 1.73 -7.62
C ASN A 356 3.82 1.89 -7.41
N ALA A 357 3.35 1.89 -6.16
CA ALA A 357 1.95 2.15 -5.83
C ALA A 357 1.60 3.60 -6.17
N ILE A 358 2.38 4.57 -5.70
CA ILE A 358 2.18 6.00 -5.99
C ILE A 358 2.08 6.26 -7.50
N GLN A 359 2.97 5.68 -8.30
CA GLN A 359 2.95 5.84 -9.75
C GLN A 359 1.74 5.19 -10.41
N THR A 360 1.36 3.99 -9.93
CA THR A 360 0.17 3.28 -10.42
C THR A 360 -1.10 4.07 -10.12
N ILE A 361 -1.22 4.60 -8.90
CA ILE A 361 -2.33 5.45 -8.45
C ILE A 361 -2.38 6.72 -9.30
N ARG A 362 -1.26 7.42 -9.43
CA ARG A 362 -1.13 8.65 -10.23
C ARG A 362 -1.63 8.44 -11.66
N ASP A 363 -1.13 7.39 -12.31
CA ASP A 363 -1.48 7.10 -13.70
C ASP A 363 -2.96 6.67 -13.87
N ARG A 364 -3.51 5.93 -12.89
CA ARG A 364 -4.93 5.55 -12.88
C ARG A 364 -5.83 6.77 -12.72
N LEU A 365 -5.53 7.64 -11.75
CA LEU A 365 -6.31 8.83 -11.46
C LEU A 365 -6.23 9.86 -12.60
N ALA A 366 -5.05 10.05 -13.18
CA ALA A 366 -4.89 10.92 -14.35
C ALA A 366 -5.72 10.44 -15.54
N LYS A 367 -5.79 9.14 -15.81
CA LYS A 367 -6.65 8.55 -16.85
C LYS A 367 -8.15 8.70 -16.55
N SER A 368 -8.53 8.78 -15.27
CA SER A 368 -9.91 9.02 -14.84
C SER A 368 -10.27 10.50 -14.75
N ASN A 369 -9.43 11.39 -15.31
CA ASN A 369 -9.59 12.86 -15.27
C ASN A 369 -9.73 13.44 -13.86
N ALA A 370 -9.14 12.81 -12.86
CA ALA A 370 -9.12 13.32 -11.50
C ALA A 370 -8.10 14.46 -11.35
N ASP A 371 -8.49 15.55 -10.70
CA ASP A 371 -7.58 16.61 -10.27
C ASP A 371 -7.11 16.34 -8.84
N PHE A 372 -5.80 16.33 -8.61
CA PHE A 372 -5.20 16.05 -7.30
C PHE A 372 -3.77 16.57 -7.19
N ASP A 373 -3.30 16.68 -5.96
CA ASP A 373 -1.93 17.01 -5.62
C ASP A 373 -1.17 15.78 -5.13
N ILE A 374 0.10 15.66 -5.50
CA ILE A 374 0.99 14.63 -4.99
C ILE A 374 1.92 15.24 -3.96
N LEU A 375 1.78 14.76 -2.73
CA LEU A 375 2.62 15.16 -1.61
C LEU A 375 3.62 14.07 -1.29
N LYS A 376 4.82 14.46 -0.85
CA LYS A 376 5.84 13.54 -0.34
C LYS A 376 6.23 13.92 1.08
N VAL A 377 6.12 12.96 1.98
CA VAL A 377 6.60 13.11 3.36
C VAL A 377 8.13 13.05 3.35
N GLN A 378 8.76 14.03 4.03
CA GLN A 378 10.21 14.13 4.17
C GLN A 378 10.65 13.48 5.50
N ASP A 379 10.49 12.18 5.59
CA ASP A 379 10.84 11.40 6.78
C ASP A 379 12.33 11.04 6.88
N GLY A 380 13.16 11.62 6.00
CA GLY A 380 14.61 11.35 5.92
C GLY A 380 14.97 10.08 5.15
N VAL A 381 13.98 9.35 4.70
CA VAL A 381 14.17 8.05 4.03
C VAL A 381 14.28 8.24 2.53
N ARG A 382 15.46 8.72 2.06
CA ARG A 382 15.73 8.88 0.61
C ARG A 382 15.90 7.56 -0.15
N LEU A 383 15.99 6.43 0.54
CA LEU A 383 16.55 5.18 0.00
C LEU A 383 15.50 4.14 -0.46
N PHE A 384 14.17 4.40 -0.38
CA PHE A 384 13.27 3.24 -0.27
C PHE A 384 12.19 3.17 -1.32
N ARG A 385 12.44 2.27 -2.28
CA ARG A 385 11.40 1.70 -3.15
C ARG A 385 10.53 0.69 -2.39
N ASN A 386 11.15 -0.03 -1.46
CA ASN A 386 10.53 -1.01 -0.59
C ASN A 386 11.33 -1.14 0.72
N PRO A 387 10.74 -0.83 1.88
CA PRO A 387 11.43 -0.86 3.16
C PRO A 387 12.10 -2.21 3.47
N ALA A 388 11.41 -3.32 3.21
CA ALA A 388 11.94 -4.66 3.51
C ALA A 388 13.13 -5.04 2.63
N GLN A 389 13.06 -4.78 1.32
CA GLN A 389 14.19 -5.03 0.41
C GLN A 389 15.38 -4.14 0.72
N THR A 390 15.10 -2.90 1.05
CA THR A 390 16.16 -1.96 1.37
C THR A 390 16.83 -2.32 2.67
N GLN A 391 16.08 -2.75 3.67
CA GLN A 391 16.64 -3.28 4.92
C GLN A 391 17.53 -4.51 4.63
N ALA A 392 17.04 -5.47 3.85
CA ALA A 392 17.82 -6.64 3.46
C ALA A 392 19.09 -6.26 2.67
N LYS A 393 19.00 -5.29 1.76
CA LYS A 393 20.15 -4.80 1.00
C LYS A 393 21.14 -4.02 1.87
N ILE A 394 20.66 -3.16 2.78
CA ILE A 394 21.48 -2.49 3.78
C ILE A 394 22.23 -3.51 4.61
N PHE A 395 21.54 -4.52 5.12
CA PHE A 395 22.17 -5.58 5.90
C PHE A 395 23.24 -6.35 5.09
N SER A 396 23.02 -6.56 3.80
CA SER A 396 24.00 -7.19 2.93
C SER A 396 25.28 -6.37 2.69
N LEU A 397 25.23 -5.05 2.95
CA LEU A 397 26.37 -4.13 2.81
C LEU A 397 27.14 -3.94 4.12
N ILE A 398 26.56 -4.33 5.25
CA ILE A 398 27.21 -4.27 6.55
C ILE A 398 28.17 -5.46 6.67
N ASP A 399 29.47 -5.18 6.79
CA ASP A 399 30.48 -6.21 6.86
C ASP A 399 30.27 -7.13 8.08
N GLY A 400 30.22 -8.43 7.84
CA GLY A 400 30.04 -9.44 8.87
C GLY A 400 28.62 -9.51 9.45
N PHE A 401 27.63 -8.89 8.82
CA PHE A 401 26.22 -9.06 9.23
C PHE A 401 25.67 -10.40 8.74
N ALA A 402 24.97 -11.11 9.64
CA ALA A 402 24.15 -12.26 9.33
C ALA A 402 22.72 -12.03 9.83
N PRO A 403 21.69 -12.35 9.02
CA PRO A 403 20.30 -12.20 9.41
C PRO A 403 19.94 -13.17 10.54
N ASN A 404 18.91 -12.84 11.31
CA ASN A 404 18.47 -13.67 12.43
C ASN A 404 18.06 -15.08 12.03
N THR A 405 17.57 -15.27 10.80
CA THR A 405 17.26 -16.60 10.24
C THR A 405 18.43 -17.57 10.26
N ASP A 406 19.66 -17.05 10.24
CA ASP A 406 20.89 -17.83 10.18
C ASP A 406 21.56 -18.00 11.56
N LEU A 407 21.10 -17.27 12.58
CA LEU A 407 21.75 -17.18 13.89
C LEU A 407 20.93 -17.76 15.05
N GLU A 408 19.68 -18.17 14.81
CA GLU A 408 18.75 -18.70 15.82
C GLU A 408 18.59 -17.81 17.07
N LEU A 409 18.77 -16.48 16.92
CA LEU A 409 18.50 -15.52 17.99
C LEU A 409 16.99 -15.41 18.22
N ASN A 410 16.58 -14.90 19.39
CA ASN A 410 15.17 -14.64 19.60
C ASN A 410 14.67 -13.59 18.57
N THR A 411 13.36 -13.62 18.29
CA THR A 411 12.71 -12.82 17.23
C THR A 411 12.77 -11.31 17.44
N PHE A 412 13.24 -10.84 18.60
CA PHE A 412 13.45 -9.43 18.86
C PHE A 412 14.61 -8.85 18.03
N TRP A 413 15.65 -9.66 17.76
CA TRP A 413 16.85 -9.23 17.06
C TRP A 413 16.70 -9.35 15.55
N ASP A 414 17.24 -8.39 14.81
CA ASP A 414 17.18 -8.38 13.34
C ASP A 414 18.31 -9.22 12.72
N GLY A 415 19.35 -9.52 13.50
CA GLY A 415 20.50 -10.31 13.09
C GLY A 415 21.66 -10.12 14.04
N GLY A 416 22.88 -10.37 13.57
CA GLY A 416 24.12 -10.17 14.32
C GLY A 416 25.27 -9.70 13.44
N ILE A 417 26.19 -8.95 14.01
CA ILE A 417 27.45 -8.56 13.36
C ILE A 417 28.59 -9.37 13.96
N GLN A 418 29.40 -10.00 13.10
CA GLN A 418 30.54 -10.78 13.52
C GLN A 418 31.59 -9.92 14.22
N SER A 419 31.99 -10.32 15.40
CA SER A 419 33.07 -9.69 16.15
C SER A 419 34.44 -10.15 15.62
N LYS A 420 35.53 -9.43 15.97
CA LYS A 420 36.90 -9.84 15.66
C LYS A 420 37.28 -11.24 16.19
N LYS A 421 36.51 -11.78 17.12
CA LYS A 421 36.70 -13.10 17.74
C LYS A 421 35.83 -14.21 17.10
N GLY A 422 35.12 -13.89 15.99
CA GLY A 422 34.28 -14.86 15.29
C GLY A 422 32.86 -15.05 15.86
N THR A 423 32.55 -14.45 17.01
CA THR A 423 31.21 -14.50 17.62
C THR A 423 30.31 -13.42 17.07
N TYR A 424 29.00 -13.67 16.97
CA TYR A 424 28.03 -12.67 16.54
C TYR A 424 27.52 -11.85 17.73
N VAL A 425 27.50 -10.52 17.57
CA VAL A 425 26.89 -9.58 18.49
C VAL A 425 25.50 -9.24 17.98
N PRO A 426 24.42 -9.48 18.76
CA PRO A 426 23.06 -9.19 18.35
C PRO A 426 22.87 -7.73 17.91
N VAL A 427 22.08 -7.54 16.87
CA VAL A 427 21.79 -6.23 16.27
C VAL A 427 20.30 -5.95 16.35
N LYS A 428 19.97 -4.74 16.84
CA LYS A 428 18.64 -4.16 16.69
C LYS A 428 18.71 -2.99 15.72
N PHE A 429 18.00 -3.11 14.62
CA PHE A 429 17.84 -2.06 13.63
C PHE A 429 16.61 -1.21 13.97
N ILE A 430 16.80 0.08 14.11
CA ILE A 430 15.69 1.01 14.25
C ILE A 430 15.23 1.32 12.84
N GLY A 431 14.01 0.95 12.52
CA GLY A 431 13.47 1.09 11.17
C GLY A 431 13.78 2.44 10.56
N LEU A 432 13.92 2.45 9.24
CA LEU A 432 14.37 3.61 8.48
C LEU A 432 13.39 4.79 8.55
N ASP A 433 12.16 4.49 8.90
CA ASP A 433 11.04 5.40 9.14
C ASP A 433 10.89 5.82 10.61
N LYS A 434 11.83 5.39 11.50
CA LYS A 434 11.71 5.59 12.94
C LYS A 434 12.91 6.32 13.51
N LYS A 435 12.65 7.35 14.32
CA LYS A 435 13.68 7.93 15.19
C LYS A 435 13.92 7.03 16.38
N LEU A 436 15.18 6.86 16.75
CA LEU A 436 15.53 6.20 18.00
C LEU A 436 15.07 7.06 19.18
N THR A 437 14.29 6.49 20.08
CA THR A 437 13.80 7.16 21.30
C THR A 437 14.47 6.61 22.55
N LYS A 438 14.40 7.38 23.63
CA LYS A 438 14.96 6.97 24.93
C LYS A 438 14.28 5.70 25.47
N GLU A 439 12.97 5.62 25.30
CA GLU A 439 12.15 4.47 25.68
C GLU A 439 12.56 3.21 24.90
N GLN A 440 12.89 3.36 23.63
CA GLN A 440 13.38 2.25 22.80
C GLN A 440 14.77 1.78 23.28
N VAL A 441 15.68 2.70 23.60
CA VAL A 441 16.98 2.34 24.16
C VAL A 441 16.83 1.60 25.48
N ASP A 442 16.00 2.10 26.38
CA ASP A 442 15.74 1.47 27.67
C ASP A 442 15.13 0.08 27.50
N PHE A 443 14.20 -0.09 26.56
CA PHE A 443 13.61 -1.38 26.24
C PHE A 443 14.63 -2.37 25.65
N ILE A 444 15.49 -1.92 24.72
CA ILE A 444 16.57 -2.75 24.15
C ILE A 444 17.54 -3.21 25.25
N ILE A 445 17.89 -2.32 26.17
CA ILE A 445 18.73 -2.67 27.32
C ILE A 445 18.09 -3.78 28.16
N GLN A 446 16.79 -3.71 28.42
CA GLN A 446 16.06 -4.78 29.13
C GLN A 446 16.10 -6.11 28.36
N GLN A 447 16.01 -6.10 27.03
CA GLN A 447 16.14 -7.31 26.22
C GLN A 447 17.55 -7.92 26.32
N VAL A 448 18.60 -7.09 26.37
CA VAL A 448 19.97 -7.58 26.59
C VAL A 448 20.13 -8.19 27.96
N ILE A 449 19.51 -7.61 29.00
CA ILE A 449 19.51 -8.15 30.36
C ILE A 449 18.84 -9.54 30.39
N SER A 450 17.74 -9.70 29.68
CA SER A 450 17.04 -10.99 29.61
C SER A 450 17.86 -12.10 28.91
N LEU A 451 18.83 -11.73 28.07
CA LEU A 451 19.79 -12.69 27.49
C LEU A 451 20.81 -13.19 28.53
N GLU A 452 21.14 -12.35 29.53
CA GLU A 452 22.06 -12.73 30.63
C GLU A 452 21.45 -13.79 31.57
N ASP A 453 20.13 -13.68 31.79
CA ASP A 453 19.39 -14.58 32.70
C ASP A 453 19.05 -15.95 32.08
N ASN A 454 19.18 -16.10 30.77
CA ASN A 454 18.99 -17.36 30.04
C ASN A 454 20.33 -18.06 29.81
N GLU A 455 20.73 -18.94 30.70
CA GLU A 455 22.00 -19.69 30.68
C GLU A 455 22.23 -20.61 29.47
N ASN A 456 21.37 -20.60 28.45
CA ASN A 456 21.34 -21.60 27.36
C ASN A 456 21.60 -21.04 25.95
N ILE A 457 22.33 -19.93 25.78
CA ILE A 457 22.80 -19.56 24.44
C ILE A 457 24.25 -20.05 24.29
N GLU A 458 24.43 -21.36 24.08
CA GLU A 458 25.65 -21.94 23.53
C GLU A 458 25.72 -21.59 22.04
N ILE A 459 26.47 -20.53 21.69
CA ILE A 459 26.95 -20.36 20.33
C ILE A 459 28.13 -21.32 20.20
N GLN A 460 27.91 -22.45 19.52
CA GLN A 460 28.98 -23.41 19.18
C GLN A 460 30.09 -22.69 18.42
N THR A 461 31.26 -22.62 19.00
CA THR A 461 32.50 -22.28 18.31
C THR A 461 33.38 -23.52 18.29
N ASP A 462 33.97 -23.82 17.15
CA ASP A 462 34.90 -24.97 16.93
C ASP A 462 36.21 -24.90 17.74
N THR A 463 36.32 -24.05 18.75
CA THR A 463 37.51 -23.94 19.61
C THR A 463 37.10 -23.81 21.07
N GLU A 464 37.55 -24.77 21.87
CA GLU A 464 37.39 -24.86 23.32
C GLU A 464 38.16 -23.74 24.07
N GLU A 465 37.65 -22.51 24.10
CA GLU A 465 38.08 -21.49 25.06
C GLU A 465 36.87 -20.78 25.66
N TRP A 466 36.66 -20.98 26.95
CA TRP A 466 35.68 -20.31 27.79
C TRP A 466 36.10 -18.85 27.99
N ILE A 467 35.62 -17.92 27.17
CA ILE A 467 35.78 -16.49 27.37
C ILE A 467 34.53 -15.97 28.06
N ASN A 468 34.73 -15.24 29.19
CA ASN A 468 33.65 -14.51 29.87
C ASN A 468 32.83 -13.68 28.87
N LYS A 469 31.65 -14.14 28.52
CA LYS A 469 30.77 -13.51 27.52
C LYS A 469 30.11 -12.30 28.19
N ILE A 470 30.62 -11.08 27.93
CA ILE A 470 29.92 -9.85 28.28
C ILE A 470 28.72 -9.76 27.33
N PRO A 471 27.47 -9.75 27.83
CA PRO A 471 26.31 -9.51 26.99
C PRO A 471 26.45 -8.19 26.26
N ALA A 472 26.31 -8.21 24.97
CA ALA A 472 26.48 -7.03 24.14
C ALA A 472 25.40 -6.98 23.06
N CYS A 473 25.02 -5.78 22.64
CA CYS A 473 24.25 -5.58 21.42
C CYS A 473 24.68 -4.32 20.68
N LYS A 474 24.30 -4.22 19.42
CA LYS A 474 24.45 -3.03 18.60
C LYS A 474 23.09 -2.50 18.21
N ILE A 475 22.89 -1.19 18.37
CA ILE A 475 21.69 -0.48 17.91
C ILE A 475 22.09 0.30 16.67
N ILE A 476 21.48 -0.01 15.53
CA ILE A 476 21.70 0.68 14.26
C ILE A 476 20.52 1.62 14.02
N TYR A 477 20.78 2.90 13.75
CA TYR A 477 19.79 3.92 13.48
C TYR A 477 20.13 4.70 12.20
N ALA A 478 19.08 5.15 11.49
CA ALA A 478 19.23 5.86 10.22
C ALA A 478 19.12 7.39 10.35
N TYR A 479 18.40 7.90 11.36
CA TYR A 479 18.18 9.33 11.54
C TYR A 479 19.37 10.02 12.21
N LYS A 480 19.88 11.11 11.60
CA LYS A 480 20.97 11.92 12.16
C LYS A 480 20.53 12.83 13.31
N ASP A 481 19.29 13.31 13.29
CA ASP A 481 18.75 14.25 14.28
C ASP A 481 18.07 13.47 15.41
N ILE A 482 18.90 12.85 16.27
CA ILE A 482 18.45 12.17 17.49
C ILE A 482 19.07 12.85 18.70
N ASP A 483 18.28 13.03 19.77
CA ASP A 483 18.73 13.55 21.08
C ASP A 483 19.39 12.45 21.94
N ILE A 484 19.96 11.41 21.32
CA ILE A 484 20.54 10.24 21.98
C ILE A 484 21.97 10.06 21.47
N ASP A 485 22.90 10.05 22.40
CA ASP A 485 24.31 9.75 22.15
C ASP A 485 24.76 8.50 22.93
N GLN A 486 25.95 8.03 22.66
CA GLN A 486 26.55 6.91 23.37
C GLN A 486 26.68 7.19 24.89
N LYS A 487 26.77 8.47 25.33
CA LYS A 487 26.82 8.85 26.75
C LYS A 487 25.49 8.57 27.43
N TYR A 488 24.37 8.88 26.75
CA TYR A 488 23.03 8.53 27.22
C TYR A 488 22.87 7.01 27.37
N VAL A 489 23.25 6.23 26.36
CA VAL A 489 23.16 4.76 26.37
C VAL A 489 23.97 4.20 27.53
N ASN A 490 25.21 4.65 27.73
CA ASN A 490 26.07 4.23 28.85
C ASN A 490 25.48 4.60 30.22
N LYS A 491 24.80 5.76 30.32
CA LYS A 491 24.09 6.17 31.53
C LYS A 491 22.89 5.27 31.82
N ALA A 492 22.09 4.93 30.78
CA ALA A 492 20.92 4.05 30.88
C ALA A 492 21.34 2.63 31.35
N VAL A 493 22.42 2.08 30.80
CA VAL A 493 23.00 0.80 31.22
C VAL A 493 23.42 0.86 32.73
N ARG A 494 24.04 1.93 33.17
CA ARG A 494 24.41 2.10 34.61
C ARG A 494 23.19 2.19 35.51
N LEU A 495 22.13 2.89 35.09
CA LEU A 495 20.88 3.01 35.83
C LEU A 495 20.16 1.67 35.97
N ALA A 496 20.28 0.80 34.97
CA ALA A 496 19.78 -0.57 35.01
C ALA A 496 20.59 -1.50 35.94
N LYS A 497 21.65 -0.99 36.59
CA LYS A 497 22.56 -1.72 37.52
C LYS A 497 23.28 -2.92 36.90
N LYS A 498 23.45 -2.93 35.58
CA LYS A 498 24.08 -4.00 34.79
C LYS A 498 25.29 -3.47 34.04
N THR A 499 26.38 -3.17 34.77
CA THR A 499 27.64 -2.60 34.22
C THR A 499 28.43 -3.57 33.36
N SER A 500 28.07 -4.87 33.36
CA SER A 500 28.65 -5.90 32.50
C SER A 500 28.14 -5.85 31.07
N ILE A 501 27.02 -5.17 30.79
CA ILE A 501 26.41 -5.08 29.48
C ILE A 501 27.07 -4.03 28.61
N LYS A 502 27.37 -4.33 27.37
CA LYS A 502 27.87 -3.39 26.37
C LYS A 502 26.81 -3.14 25.29
N VAL A 503 26.32 -1.90 25.21
CA VAL A 503 25.39 -1.46 24.15
C VAL A 503 26.08 -0.40 23.32
N GLU A 504 26.24 -0.67 22.03
CA GLU A 504 26.93 0.22 21.08
C GLU A 504 25.88 0.83 20.12
N LEU A 505 25.96 2.15 19.97
CA LEU A 505 25.10 2.92 19.09
C LEU A 505 25.86 3.19 17.79
N LEU A 506 25.27 2.78 16.66
CA LEU A 506 25.90 2.90 15.35
C LEU A 506 24.96 3.66 14.39
N SER A 507 25.50 4.70 13.78
CA SER A 507 24.82 5.38 12.67
C SER A 507 24.89 4.50 11.43
N LEU A 508 23.78 4.41 10.70
CA LEU A 508 23.75 3.70 9.43
C LEU A 508 24.69 4.34 8.41
N ASP A 509 24.76 5.67 8.38
CA ASP A 509 25.66 6.40 7.49
C ASP A 509 27.13 6.05 7.74
N ASP A 510 27.54 5.98 9.02
CA ASP A 510 28.91 5.62 9.38
C ASP A 510 29.24 4.16 9.04
N LEU A 511 28.24 3.27 9.06
CA LEU A 511 28.41 1.87 8.71
C LEU A 511 28.51 1.64 7.19
N LEU A 512 27.86 2.47 6.40
CA LEU A 512 27.83 2.33 4.96
C LEU A 512 28.98 3.07 4.26
N GLU A 513 29.49 4.18 4.85
CA GLU A 513 30.59 5.00 4.32
C GLU A 513 30.59 5.10 2.77
N GLU A 514 31.67 4.67 2.12
CA GLU A 514 31.80 4.66 0.66
C GLU A 514 30.83 3.69 -0.06
N LYS A 515 30.24 2.73 0.65
CA LYS A 515 29.26 1.79 0.08
C LYS A 515 27.87 2.40 -0.10
N ALA A 516 27.62 3.56 0.48
CA ALA A 516 26.38 4.31 0.27
C ALA A 516 26.19 4.66 -1.22
N ASP A 517 27.29 4.93 -1.95
CA ASP A 517 27.25 5.23 -3.39
C ASP A 517 26.77 4.04 -4.24
N LEU A 518 27.00 2.81 -3.79
CA LEU A 518 26.49 1.60 -4.45
C LEU A 518 24.96 1.42 -4.31
N LEU A 519 24.38 2.02 -3.28
CA LEU A 519 22.91 2.08 -3.09
C LEU A 519 22.28 3.27 -3.81
N LEU A 520 23.05 4.33 -4.02
CA LEU A 520 22.59 5.64 -4.47
C LEU A 520 22.96 5.95 -5.93
N GLY A 521 23.47 4.97 -6.70
CA GLY A 521 23.75 5.16 -8.12
C GLY A 521 22.53 5.78 -8.81
N GLU A 522 22.60 7.08 -9.10
CA GLU A 522 21.51 7.81 -9.77
C GLU A 522 21.44 7.42 -11.24
N ASP A 523 20.24 7.39 -11.77
CA ASP A 523 20.02 7.23 -13.20
C ASP A 523 20.58 8.45 -13.93
N THR A 524 21.14 8.23 -15.12
CA THR A 524 21.70 9.29 -15.96
C THR A 524 21.09 9.25 -17.35
N ALA A 525 20.99 10.41 -18.00
CA ALA A 525 20.56 10.52 -19.38
C ALA A 525 21.39 11.56 -20.14
N GLU A 526 21.80 11.21 -21.36
CA GLU A 526 22.35 12.14 -22.31
C GLU A 526 21.22 12.62 -23.24
N ILE A 527 20.92 13.91 -23.17
CA ILE A 527 19.83 14.55 -23.94
C ILE A 527 20.44 15.67 -24.79
N SER A 528 20.03 15.75 -26.04
CA SER A 528 20.35 16.88 -26.90
C SER A 528 19.11 17.68 -27.26
N MET A 529 19.26 18.99 -27.35
CA MET A 529 18.24 19.93 -27.83
C MET A 529 18.74 20.66 -29.04
N THR A 530 17.96 20.65 -30.13
CA THR A 530 18.28 21.40 -31.38
C THR A 530 17.01 22.08 -31.90
N LYS A 531 17.17 23.21 -32.58
CA LYS A 531 16.04 23.92 -33.17
C LYS A 531 15.85 23.51 -34.63
N GLU A 532 14.72 22.89 -34.94
CA GLU A 532 14.37 22.41 -36.29
C GLU A 532 12.96 22.90 -36.69
N ASN A 533 12.82 23.50 -37.84
CA ASN A 533 11.54 23.95 -38.41
C ASN A 533 10.65 24.76 -37.44
N GLY A 534 11.25 25.63 -36.63
CA GLY A 534 10.55 26.48 -35.66
C GLY A 534 10.18 25.79 -34.34
N LYS A 535 10.45 24.49 -34.19
CA LYS A 535 10.26 23.73 -32.95
C LYS A 535 11.59 23.32 -32.35
N TYR A 536 11.60 22.98 -31.08
CA TYR A 536 12.74 22.43 -30.37
C TYR A 536 12.66 20.89 -30.38
N LYS A 537 13.59 20.25 -31.08
CA LYS A 537 13.77 18.82 -31.09
C LYS A 537 14.56 18.44 -29.87
N VAL A 538 13.98 17.60 -28.99
CA VAL A 538 14.62 17.03 -27.80
C VAL A 538 14.81 15.55 -28.06
N GLU A 539 16.04 15.06 -27.95
CA GLU A 539 16.40 13.69 -28.26
C GLU A 539 17.16 13.07 -27.08
N ILE A 540 16.65 11.96 -26.54
CA ILE A 540 17.33 11.14 -25.54
C ILE A 540 18.29 10.23 -26.30
N LYS A 541 19.58 10.55 -26.27
CA LYS A 541 20.62 9.78 -26.94
C LYS A 541 20.96 8.53 -26.17
N GLN A 542 21.10 8.65 -24.85
CA GLN A 542 21.43 7.54 -23.99
C GLN A 542 20.75 7.71 -22.63
N TYR A 543 20.31 6.60 -22.09
CA TYR A 543 19.84 6.50 -20.72
C TYR A 543 20.52 5.31 -20.03
N PHE A 544 20.92 5.50 -18.79
CA PHE A 544 21.59 4.46 -18.01
C PHE A 544 21.08 4.46 -16.56
N SER A 545 20.73 3.27 -16.07
CA SER A 545 20.34 3.02 -14.68
C SER A 545 21.26 1.96 -14.08
N PRO A 546 22.09 2.31 -13.08
CA PRO A 546 22.95 1.35 -12.39
C PRO A 546 22.16 0.21 -11.75
N TYR A 547 21.00 0.55 -11.21
CA TYR A 547 20.09 -0.42 -10.59
C TYR A 547 19.57 -1.46 -11.59
N LEU A 548 19.05 -1.00 -12.73
CA LEU A 548 18.54 -1.91 -13.77
C LEU A 548 19.65 -2.74 -14.39
N LYS A 549 20.85 -2.16 -14.56
CA LYS A 549 22.03 -2.90 -15.04
C LYS A 549 22.37 -4.05 -14.10
N THR A 550 22.40 -3.82 -12.79
CA THR A 550 22.62 -4.88 -11.80
C THR A 550 21.56 -5.98 -11.89
N LYS A 551 20.28 -5.63 -12.04
CA LYS A 551 19.19 -6.61 -12.22
C LYS A 551 19.37 -7.47 -13.47
N ILE A 552 19.84 -6.87 -14.57
CA ILE A 552 20.12 -7.58 -15.83
C ILE A 552 21.32 -8.51 -15.67
N ASP A 553 22.37 -8.07 -15.00
CA ASP A 553 23.55 -8.89 -14.75
C ASP A 553 23.22 -10.09 -13.86
N ASP A 554 22.43 -9.91 -12.80
CA ASP A 554 21.91 -10.98 -11.96
C ASP A 554 21.04 -11.97 -12.74
N PHE A 555 20.16 -11.45 -13.61
CA PHE A 555 19.34 -12.27 -14.48
C PHE A 555 20.19 -13.12 -15.42
N ASN A 556 21.19 -12.50 -16.08
CA ASN A 556 22.09 -13.18 -16.96
C ASN A 556 22.91 -14.26 -16.22
N ALA A 557 23.41 -13.97 -15.04
CA ALA A 557 24.15 -14.92 -14.20
C ALA A 557 23.29 -16.14 -13.83
N LYS A 558 22.05 -15.93 -13.36
CA LYS A 558 21.12 -17.01 -13.01
C LYS A 558 20.75 -17.87 -14.22
N ARG A 559 20.51 -17.25 -15.36
CA ARG A 559 20.17 -17.95 -16.62
C ARG A 559 21.36 -18.74 -17.16
N LYS A 560 22.56 -18.16 -17.13
CA LYS A 560 23.80 -18.85 -17.51
C LYS A 560 24.02 -20.10 -16.66
N ALA A 561 23.87 -20.00 -15.34
CA ALA A 561 23.99 -21.14 -14.43
C ALA A 561 22.93 -22.23 -14.72
N THR A 562 21.71 -21.83 -15.06
CA THR A 562 20.63 -22.77 -15.42
C THR A 562 20.89 -23.46 -16.77
N ALA A 563 21.35 -22.71 -17.79
CA ALA A 563 21.69 -23.23 -19.10
C ALA A 563 22.85 -24.22 -19.00
N PHE A 564 23.89 -23.89 -18.21
CA PHE A 564 25.00 -24.78 -17.93
C PHE A 564 24.56 -26.13 -17.34
N LYS A 565 23.65 -26.10 -16.34
CA LYS A 565 23.08 -27.33 -15.76
C LYS A 565 22.30 -28.16 -16.77
N LYS A 566 21.66 -27.51 -17.76
CA LYS A 566 20.87 -28.16 -18.83
C LYS A 566 21.65 -28.46 -20.10
N GLN A 567 22.95 -28.16 -20.13
CA GLN A 567 23.81 -28.27 -21.31
C GLN A 567 23.26 -27.53 -22.54
N GLN A 568 22.73 -26.35 -22.35
CA GLN A 568 22.15 -25.47 -23.38
C GLN A 568 23.01 -24.22 -23.56
N GLU A 569 23.08 -23.71 -24.78
CA GLU A 569 23.67 -22.40 -25.04
C GLU A 569 22.78 -21.30 -24.44
N TYR A 570 23.41 -20.27 -23.91
CA TYR A 570 22.75 -19.10 -23.39
C TYR A 570 23.29 -17.82 -24.00
N ASN A 571 22.44 -17.06 -24.66
CA ASN A 571 22.75 -15.73 -25.13
C ASN A 571 22.37 -14.71 -24.03
N PRO A 572 23.32 -13.91 -23.53
CA PRO A 572 23.04 -12.90 -22.52
C PRO A 572 22.08 -11.84 -23.08
N LEU A 573 21.26 -11.31 -22.20
CA LEU A 573 20.44 -10.14 -22.49
C LEU A 573 21.34 -8.91 -22.47
N GLU A 574 21.42 -8.19 -23.59
CA GLU A 574 22.23 -6.98 -23.74
C GLU A 574 21.32 -5.76 -23.90
N LEU A 575 21.74 -4.64 -23.30
CA LEU A 575 21.08 -3.34 -23.49
C LEU A 575 21.54 -2.72 -24.80
N SER A 576 20.63 -1.99 -25.45
CA SER A 576 21.02 -1.15 -26.61
C SER A 576 21.89 0.03 -26.14
N GLU A 577 22.63 0.63 -27.06
CA GLU A 577 23.44 1.83 -26.78
C GLU A 577 22.58 2.98 -26.25
N SER A 578 21.36 3.10 -26.72
CA SER A 578 20.43 4.16 -26.27
C SER A 578 19.81 3.90 -24.90
N GLY A 579 19.71 2.65 -24.45
CA GLY A 579 19.06 2.28 -23.19
C GLY A 579 17.56 2.57 -23.10
N LEU A 580 16.89 2.93 -24.20
CA LEU A 580 15.47 3.30 -24.21
C LEU A 580 14.52 2.17 -23.79
N GLU A 581 14.95 0.91 -23.87
CA GLU A 581 14.21 -0.25 -23.35
C GLU A 581 14.09 -0.28 -21.85
N MET A 582 14.87 0.51 -21.13
CA MET A 582 14.76 0.71 -19.68
C MET A 582 13.70 1.76 -19.29
N LEU A 583 13.13 2.49 -20.28
CA LEU A 583 12.20 3.59 -20.00
C LEU A 583 10.73 3.14 -20.02
N GLU A 584 10.00 3.56 -18.99
CA GLU A 584 8.54 3.40 -18.91
C GLU A 584 7.81 4.61 -19.47
N SER A 585 8.24 5.83 -19.13
CA SER A 585 7.62 7.06 -19.65
C SER A 585 8.58 8.24 -19.71
N VAL A 586 8.25 9.18 -20.61
CA VAL A 586 8.89 10.48 -20.74
C VAL A 586 7.79 11.54 -20.73
N GLN A 587 7.93 12.55 -19.88
CA GLN A 587 6.97 13.61 -19.66
C GLN A 587 7.67 14.97 -19.74
N PHE A 588 6.95 16.00 -20.21
CA PHE A 588 7.47 17.36 -20.28
C PHE A 588 6.57 18.31 -19.51
N ASN A 589 7.19 19.15 -18.69
CA ASN A 589 6.56 20.31 -18.06
C ASN A 589 7.04 21.58 -18.78
N THR A 590 6.13 22.28 -19.43
CA THR A 590 6.43 23.53 -20.18
C THR A 590 5.87 24.77 -19.47
N THR A 591 5.25 24.62 -18.31
CA THR A 591 4.59 25.70 -17.57
C THR A 591 5.39 26.21 -16.39
N LEU A 592 6.64 25.85 -16.24
CA LEU A 592 7.58 26.16 -15.15
C LEU A 592 7.06 27.25 -14.18
N GLN A 593 6.27 26.88 -13.19
CA GLN A 593 5.83 27.78 -12.14
C GLN A 593 6.43 27.37 -10.81
N ASN A 594 7.31 28.21 -10.27
CA ASN A 594 7.86 28.08 -8.91
C ASN A 594 8.57 26.75 -8.56
N GLY A 595 9.16 26.06 -9.54
CA GLY A 595 9.84 24.77 -9.31
C GLY A 595 8.90 23.61 -8.98
N LEU A 596 7.61 23.76 -9.27
CA LEU A 596 6.60 22.74 -9.09
C LEU A 596 6.30 22.04 -10.42
N TRP A 597 6.34 20.71 -10.41
CA TRP A 597 5.97 19.92 -11.58
C TRP A 597 4.46 19.97 -11.84
N THR A 598 4.09 20.39 -13.05
CA THR A 598 2.69 20.35 -13.51
C THR A 598 2.57 19.37 -14.67
N SER A 599 1.78 18.33 -14.49
CA SER A 599 1.59 17.29 -15.50
C SER A 599 0.81 17.79 -16.71
N ASN A 600 1.36 17.56 -17.90
CA ASN A 600 0.66 17.73 -19.16
C ASN A 600 0.57 16.40 -19.89
N LEU A 601 -0.57 15.73 -19.81
CA LEU A 601 -0.78 14.41 -20.40
C LEU A 601 -0.62 14.38 -21.93
N ASN A 602 -0.79 15.52 -22.62
CA ASN A 602 -0.57 15.63 -24.05
C ASN A 602 0.92 15.59 -24.42
N LEU A 603 1.81 15.84 -23.44
CA LEU A 603 3.27 15.79 -23.57
C LEU A 603 3.86 14.58 -22.84
N GLU A 604 3.06 13.54 -22.62
CA GLU A 604 3.49 12.28 -22.04
C GLU A 604 3.63 11.21 -23.14
N ASP A 605 4.79 10.55 -23.17
CA ASP A 605 5.04 9.36 -23.98
C ASP A 605 5.25 8.18 -23.02
N LYS A 606 4.32 7.22 -23.03
CA LYS A 606 4.34 6.06 -22.15
C LYS A 606 4.46 4.78 -22.96
N ALA A 607 5.49 3.99 -22.62
CA ALA A 607 5.74 2.70 -23.23
C ALA A 607 4.96 1.59 -22.50
N GLY A 608 4.31 0.73 -23.27
CA GLY A 608 3.81 -0.55 -22.76
C GLY A 608 4.92 -1.62 -22.77
N VAL A 609 4.63 -2.83 -22.26
CA VAL A 609 5.61 -3.94 -22.26
C VAL A 609 6.10 -4.27 -23.67
N LYS A 610 5.27 -4.06 -24.69
CA LYS A 610 5.58 -4.38 -26.10
C LYS A 610 5.93 -3.16 -26.97
N SER A 611 6.23 -2.01 -26.35
CA SER A 611 6.59 -0.78 -27.05
C SER A 611 7.69 -0.05 -26.31
N LYS A 612 8.52 0.72 -27.03
CA LYS A 612 9.48 1.66 -26.45
C LYS A 612 8.93 3.08 -26.49
N VAL A 613 9.44 3.95 -25.65
CA VAL A 613 9.26 5.41 -25.82
C VAL A 613 9.89 5.86 -27.13
N LYS A 614 9.40 6.96 -27.68
CA LYS A 614 9.89 7.48 -28.97
C LYS A 614 11.33 7.93 -28.94
N GLY A 615 11.78 8.45 -27.79
CA GLY A 615 13.13 8.97 -27.59
C GLY A 615 13.39 10.32 -28.28
N THR A 616 12.52 10.77 -29.20
CA THR A 616 12.62 12.06 -29.88
C THR A 616 11.27 12.80 -29.82
N TYR A 617 11.31 14.06 -29.40
CA TYR A 617 10.14 14.88 -29.11
C TYR A 617 10.30 16.28 -29.70
N TYR A 618 9.19 16.97 -30.02
CA TYR A 618 9.17 18.29 -30.59
C TYR A 618 8.32 19.22 -29.73
N LEU A 619 8.95 20.24 -29.17
CA LEU A 619 8.32 21.22 -28.28
C LEU A 619 8.27 22.61 -28.95
N ASP A 620 7.28 23.41 -28.56
CA ASP A 620 7.13 24.78 -29.04
C ASP A 620 7.97 25.79 -28.23
N THR A 621 8.60 25.36 -27.14
CA THR A 621 9.44 26.18 -26.24
C THR A 621 10.76 25.47 -25.94
N ASP A 622 11.81 26.25 -25.63
CA ASP A 622 13.10 25.79 -25.13
C ASP A 622 13.21 25.81 -23.60
N ASN A 623 12.15 26.26 -22.95
CA ASN A 623 12.07 26.31 -21.50
C ASN A 623 11.12 25.23 -21.00
N PHE A 624 11.67 24.13 -20.52
CA PHE A 624 10.92 22.96 -20.03
C PHE A 624 11.72 22.17 -19.01
N GLU A 625 11.03 21.32 -18.26
CA GLU A 625 11.59 20.21 -17.52
C GLU A 625 11.19 18.91 -18.20
N ILE A 626 12.10 17.94 -18.26
CA ILE A 626 11.83 16.57 -18.70
C ILE A 626 11.90 15.62 -17.50
N LYS A 627 10.86 14.83 -17.31
CA LYS A 627 10.80 13.74 -16.32
C LYS A 627 10.86 12.40 -17.06
N ILE A 628 11.89 11.65 -16.79
CA ILE A 628 12.12 10.31 -17.36
C ILE A 628 11.89 9.30 -16.25
N ARG A 629 10.96 8.36 -16.47
CA ARG A 629 10.68 7.26 -15.54
C ARG A 629 11.19 5.96 -16.13
N ASN A 630 11.96 5.20 -15.36
CA ASN A 630 12.42 3.89 -15.78
C ASN A 630 11.40 2.77 -15.43
N ILE A 631 11.63 1.56 -15.94
CA ILE A 631 10.75 0.38 -15.74
C ILE A 631 10.71 -0.14 -14.29
N ALA A 632 11.64 0.27 -13.45
CA ALA A 632 11.63 -0.01 -12.00
C ALA A 632 10.90 1.08 -11.22
N GLY A 633 10.57 2.21 -11.86
CA GLY A 633 9.82 3.31 -11.26
C GLY A 633 10.67 4.47 -10.78
N ASP A 634 11.99 4.50 -11.00
CA ASP A 634 12.79 5.70 -10.68
C ASP A 634 12.49 6.81 -11.66
N GLU A 635 12.59 8.03 -11.16
CA GLU A 635 12.36 9.23 -11.93
C GLU A 635 13.61 10.11 -11.93
N LEU A 636 14.04 10.51 -13.14
CA LEU A 636 15.08 11.48 -13.38
C LEU A 636 14.43 12.75 -13.94
N ILE A 637 14.68 13.89 -13.32
CA ILE A 637 14.21 15.20 -13.79
C ILE A 637 15.41 16.00 -14.24
N ILE A 638 15.34 16.53 -15.48
CA ILE A 638 16.37 17.37 -16.08
C ILE A 638 15.72 18.68 -16.53
N ILE A 639 16.37 19.80 -16.23
CA ILE A 639 15.91 21.14 -16.62
C ILE A 639 16.54 21.49 -17.97
N SER A 640 15.77 22.13 -18.85
CA SER A 640 16.24 22.50 -20.19
C SER A 640 17.48 23.41 -20.20
N ASP A 641 17.69 24.19 -19.12
CA ASP A 641 18.88 25.03 -18.99
C ASP A 641 20.18 24.21 -18.86
N ASP A 642 20.10 23.00 -18.34
CA ASP A 642 21.23 22.08 -18.26
C ASP A 642 21.57 21.45 -19.62
N LEU A 643 20.72 21.66 -20.64
CA LEU A 643 20.89 21.13 -22.00
C LEU A 643 21.42 22.18 -22.99
N LYS A 644 21.53 23.44 -22.56
CA LYS A 644 22.04 24.57 -23.37
C LYS A 644 23.55 24.70 -23.25
#